data_4765989c50c667a7ca664e17299e90bc
#
_entry.id   4765989c50c667a7ca664e17299e90bc
#
_cell.length_a   1.000
_cell.length_b   1.000
_cell.length_c   1.000
_cell.angle_alpha   90.00
_cell.angle_beta   90.00
_cell.angle_gamma   90.00
#
_symmetry.space_group_name_H-M   'P 1'
#
loop_
_entity.id
_entity.type
_entity.pdbx_description
1 polymer ?
#
loop_
_entity_poly.entity_id
_entity_poly.type
_entity_poly.pdbx_seq_one_letter_code
_entity_poly.pdbx_strand_id
1 'polypeptide(L)'
;MNRHRILVVGLFSLLCYCHGVKAQETPALHEIFEDNRNGWSLFERPYAKSMIANGAMYMEVADGDIGFFNQKHFQLDPSKDFKLETIVEVRNFRNGSFGLVWGADEYSNYQAMDISQNGFFHIYSFKKKKVTPILRPDFLPTPLEEARKHTIVVRKTGGEIFFEFNGQLLAQAKFTPFQGTYLGFHLRGQVSVKVYEFNIYQETPEIRQAESTIANTVKENLGSKINSQYSEKGVVISADGATLYVARGEHPKNFGSLKKDDIWFSEKDSVGEWAELQNIGTPLNNSGNNFVISAAPDGNNLLVANTYLPDGRNLGGGVSLTKRSPTGWSIPENLVINDYYNNADFVDYCLSPNQNVLVMALERNDTKGDMDLYCSFLKSDNTWSAPAHMGQEVNSFAMDFSPFIAADNETLYFSSYGHPGYGSADIFVSRRLDDTWTKWTEPENLGPDINTNTWEANYTLDARGEYAYLASVQHSMGNSDIFRIPLPASARPKPVVLVSGIVLDASTGQPIEAQIKYFSLEDVGKELGQASSHPVTGRYTIILPAGGVYGFNAEREGYIPESANLNASEINIYAELQQDLLLAPINVGASVRLNNIFFNTNEAVLQKESFAELDRIIKLLQAHPKMEIEIAGHTDNTGTADYNLKLSQERSQAVIDYLQTKGLSGRATAKGYGDTKPKTANETEEGRSLNRRVEIVIRKM
;
A
#
# COMPACT_ATOMS: atom_id res chain seq x y z
N MET A 1 77.07 -18.78 -52.12
CA MET A 1 76.60 -18.11 -50.89
C MET A 1 75.08 -17.98 -50.97
N ASN A 2 74.42 -18.98 -50.41
CA ASN A 2 72.96 -19.15 -50.46
C ASN A 2 72.29 -18.45 -49.31
N ARG A 3 71.31 -17.61 -49.59
CA ARG A 3 70.37 -17.10 -48.60
C ARG A 3 69.01 -17.81 -48.76
N HIS A 4 68.68 -18.66 -47.80
CA HIS A 4 67.36 -19.26 -47.67
C HIS A 4 66.43 -18.25 -47.05
N ARG A 5 65.32 -17.96 -47.72
CA ARG A 5 64.14 -17.28 -47.12
C ARG A 5 63.23 -18.32 -46.53
N ILE A 6 63.06 -18.27 -45.24
CA ILE A 6 62.05 -19.04 -44.52
C ILE A 6 60.72 -18.23 -44.53
N LEU A 7 59.70 -18.83 -45.16
CA LEU A 7 58.33 -18.33 -45.15
C LEU A 7 57.68 -18.80 -43.86
N VAL A 8 57.38 -17.88 -42.95
CA VAL A 8 56.58 -18.16 -41.76
C VAL A 8 55.14 -17.93 -42.14
N VAL A 9 54.38 -19.02 -42.31
CA VAL A 9 52.92 -18.99 -42.39
C VAL A 9 52.39 -18.92 -41.01
N GLY A 10 51.91 -17.73 -40.58
CA GLY A 10 51.22 -17.55 -39.32
C GLY A 10 49.80 -18.10 -39.43
N LEU A 11 49.57 -19.22 -38.77
CA LEU A 11 48.22 -19.70 -38.47
C LEU A 11 47.60 -18.80 -37.40
N PHE A 12 46.74 -17.88 -37.80
CA PHE A 12 45.81 -17.25 -36.85
C PHE A 12 44.73 -18.28 -36.51
N SER A 13 44.88 -18.98 -35.37
CA SER A 13 43.83 -19.73 -34.77
C SER A 13 42.86 -18.73 -34.13
N LEU A 14 41.74 -18.50 -34.80
CA LEU A 14 40.57 -17.85 -34.20
C LEU A 14 40.03 -18.77 -33.07
N LEU A 15 40.51 -18.59 -31.86
CA LEU A 15 39.86 -19.10 -30.67
C LEU A 15 38.57 -18.30 -30.46
N CYS A 16 37.47 -18.75 -31.09
CA CYS A 16 36.15 -18.44 -30.64
C CYS A 16 35.98 -18.96 -29.21
N TYR A 17 36.19 -18.11 -28.23
CA TYR A 17 35.68 -18.35 -26.86
C TYR A 17 34.15 -18.33 -26.94
N CYS A 18 33.56 -19.45 -27.30
CA CYS A 18 32.18 -19.74 -26.94
C CYS A 18 32.14 -19.91 -25.42
N HIS A 19 31.92 -18.84 -24.70
CA HIS A 19 31.36 -18.96 -23.38
C HIS A 19 29.94 -19.53 -23.57
N GLY A 20 29.85 -20.86 -23.51
CA GLY A 20 28.60 -21.57 -23.53
C GLY A 20 27.82 -21.15 -22.27
N VAL A 21 26.87 -20.26 -22.47
CA VAL A 21 25.71 -20.19 -21.55
C VAL A 21 25.15 -21.61 -21.60
N LYS A 22 25.20 -22.34 -20.48
CA LYS A 22 24.37 -23.54 -20.29
C LYS A 22 22.93 -23.03 -20.37
N ALA A 23 22.36 -23.06 -21.59
CA ALA A 23 20.95 -22.90 -21.76
C ALA A 23 20.30 -23.99 -20.91
N GLN A 24 19.37 -23.63 -20.08
CA GLN A 24 18.54 -24.57 -19.33
C GLN A 24 18.02 -25.57 -20.37
N GLU A 25 18.39 -26.84 -20.29
CA GLU A 25 18.01 -27.86 -21.27
C GLU A 25 16.50 -28.11 -21.29
N THR A 26 15.82 -27.74 -20.19
CA THR A 26 14.36 -27.85 -20.00
C THR A 26 13.73 -26.46 -20.11
N PRO A 27 12.72 -26.24 -20.97
CA PRO A 27 12.02 -24.99 -21.06
C PRO A 27 11.22 -24.70 -19.79
N ALA A 28 11.16 -23.44 -19.38
CA ALA A 28 10.29 -22.96 -18.31
C ALA A 28 8.80 -23.04 -18.70
N LEU A 29 8.50 -22.92 -20.00
CA LEU A 29 7.22 -23.23 -20.60
C LEU A 29 7.45 -24.07 -21.86
N HIS A 30 6.79 -25.23 -21.94
CA HIS A 30 6.71 -26.07 -23.13
C HIS A 30 5.26 -26.19 -23.55
N GLU A 31 4.87 -25.57 -24.64
CA GLU A 31 3.51 -25.55 -25.16
C GLU A 31 3.42 -26.27 -26.52
N ILE A 32 2.65 -27.33 -26.58
CA ILE A 32 2.39 -28.14 -27.77
C ILE A 32 0.92 -28.15 -28.20
N PHE A 33 0.09 -27.35 -27.52
CA PHE A 33 -1.32 -27.10 -27.83
C PHE A 33 -2.20 -28.37 -27.89
N GLU A 34 -1.97 -29.31 -27.00
CA GLU A 34 -2.88 -30.48 -26.84
C GLU A 34 -4.24 -30.06 -26.30
N ASP A 35 -4.25 -29.12 -25.35
CA ASP A 35 -5.40 -28.46 -24.76
C ASP A 35 -5.07 -27.00 -24.40
N ASN A 36 -5.96 -26.33 -23.66
CA ASN A 36 -5.75 -24.95 -23.20
C ASN A 36 -5.34 -24.84 -21.72
N ARG A 37 -4.61 -25.81 -21.19
CA ARG A 37 -4.18 -25.81 -19.76
C ARG A 37 -3.32 -24.59 -19.40
N ASN A 38 -2.65 -24.00 -20.40
CA ASN A 38 -1.81 -22.85 -20.23
C ASN A 38 -2.54 -21.49 -20.41
N GLY A 39 -3.88 -21.50 -20.60
CA GLY A 39 -4.71 -20.30 -20.56
C GLY A 39 -4.56 -19.31 -21.71
N TRP A 40 -4.35 -19.80 -22.95
CA TRP A 40 -4.35 -18.92 -24.12
C TRP A 40 -5.75 -18.34 -24.39
N SER A 41 -5.79 -17.12 -24.95
CA SER A 41 -7.02 -16.45 -25.33
C SER A 41 -7.67 -17.13 -26.53
N LEU A 42 -8.77 -17.86 -26.32
CA LEU A 42 -9.53 -18.51 -27.38
C LEU A 42 -10.81 -17.73 -27.65
N PHE A 43 -11.09 -17.49 -28.93
CA PHE A 43 -12.30 -16.77 -29.35
C PHE A 43 -12.66 -17.08 -30.81
N GLU A 44 -13.92 -16.87 -31.15
CA GLU A 44 -14.42 -16.92 -32.52
C GLU A 44 -15.30 -15.69 -32.77
N ARG A 45 -14.91 -14.90 -33.77
CA ARG A 45 -15.59 -13.67 -34.21
C ARG A 45 -15.69 -13.69 -35.73
N PRO A 46 -16.62 -12.95 -36.36
CA PRO A 46 -16.81 -12.97 -37.81
C PRO A 46 -15.53 -12.66 -38.64
N TYR A 47 -14.61 -11.90 -38.08
CA TYR A 47 -13.41 -11.41 -38.76
C TYR A 47 -12.10 -11.94 -38.20
N ALA A 48 -12.13 -12.63 -37.04
CA ALA A 48 -10.92 -13.16 -36.41
C ALA A 48 -11.26 -14.33 -35.49
N LYS A 49 -10.39 -15.34 -35.43
CA LYS A 49 -10.55 -16.49 -34.54
C LYS A 49 -9.22 -16.96 -33.98
N SER A 50 -9.28 -17.53 -32.78
CA SER A 50 -8.20 -18.30 -32.17
C SER A 50 -8.77 -19.53 -31.50
N MET A 51 -8.24 -20.71 -31.84
CA MET A 51 -8.70 -22.01 -31.33
C MET A 51 -7.56 -23.01 -31.23
N ILE A 52 -7.65 -23.94 -30.28
CA ILE A 52 -6.73 -25.06 -30.16
C ILE A 52 -7.44 -26.30 -30.68
N ALA A 53 -6.81 -27.00 -31.63
CA ALA A 53 -7.27 -28.27 -32.16
C ALA A 53 -6.13 -29.09 -32.77
N ASN A 54 -6.20 -30.42 -32.66
CA ASN A 54 -5.26 -31.34 -33.28
C ASN A 54 -3.77 -31.01 -33.02
N GLY A 55 -3.43 -30.69 -31.76
CA GLY A 55 -2.05 -30.39 -31.37
C GLY A 55 -1.49 -29.13 -31.99
N ALA A 56 -2.31 -28.11 -32.19
CA ALA A 56 -1.85 -26.79 -32.59
C ALA A 56 -2.88 -25.69 -32.23
N MET A 57 -2.38 -24.48 -32.08
CA MET A 57 -3.21 -23.27 -32.00
C MET A 57 -3.38 -22.68 -33.40
N TYR A 58 -4.61 -22.49 -33.80
CA TYR A 58 -5.01 -21.89 -35.07
C TYR A 58 -5.46 -20.45 -34.81
N MET A 59 -4.84 -19.53 -35.53
CA MET A 59 -5.21 -18.11 -35.48
C MET A 59 -5.48 -17.63 -36.90
N GLU A 60 -6.53 -16.83 -37.09
CA GLU A 60 -6.90 -16.30 -38.40
C GLU A 60 -7.46 -14.91 -38.29
N VAL A 61 -7.06 -14.05 -39.22
CA VAL A 61 -7.71 -12.76 -39.52
C VAL A 61 -8.18 -12.81 -40.95
N ALA A 62 -9.48 -12.55 -41.15
CA ALA A 62 -10.13 -12.60 -42.45
C ALA A 62 -10.25 -11.22 -43.14
N ASP A 63 -10.11 -10.12 -42.38
CA ASP A 63 -10.24 -8.73 -42.84
C ASP A 63 -8.88 -8.02 -42.84
N GLY A 64 -8.55 -7.31 -43.93
CA GLY A 64 -7.27 -6.64 -44.16
C GLY A 64 -6.99 -5.44 -43.20
N ASP A 65 -8.00 -4.86 -42.62
CA ASP A 65 -7.86 -3.67 -41.75
C ASP A 65 -7.84 -4.01 -40.24
N ILE A 66 -7.97 -5.31 -39.89
CA ILE A 66 -8.07 -5.77 -38.52
C ILE A 66 -6.79 -6.48 -38.10
N GLY A 67 -6.45 -6.34 -36.84
CA GLY A 67 -5.42 -7.12 -36.17
C GLY A 67 -5.87 -7.55 -34.78
N PHE A 68 -5.25 -8.58 -34.23
CA PHE A 68 -5.43 -8.95 -32.83
C PHE A 68 -4.15 -9.53 -32.24
N PHE A 69 -4.11 -9.53 -30.92
CA PHE A 69 -3.12 -10.20 -30.11
C PHE A 69 -3.72 -11.47 -29.50
N ASN A 70 -2.97 -12.57 -29.55
CA ASN A 70 -3.20 -13.73 -28.70
C ASN A 70 -2.05 -13.83 -27.73
N GLN A 71 -2.28 -13.43 -26.49
CA GLN A 71 -1.27 -13.27 -25.46
C GLN A 71 -1.54 -14.20 -24.29
N LYS A 72 -0.46 -14.56 -23.62
CA LYS A 72 -0.43 -15.33 -22.39
C LYS A 72 0.43 -14.60 -21.38
N HIS A 73 -0.02 -14.59 -20.13
CA HIS A 73 0.82 -14.13 -19.03
C HIS A 73 1.99 -15.09 -18.80
N PHE A 74 3.19 -14.55 -18.73
CA PHE A 74 4.41 -15.26 -18.32
C PHE A 74 5.43 -14.23 -17.82
N GLN A 75 5.90 -14.39 -16.58
CA GLN A 75 6.88 -13.50 -15.95
C GLN A 75 8.27 -13.68 -16.58
N LEU A 76 8.46 -13.12 -17.77
CA LEU A 76 9.73 -13.09 -18.45
C LEU A 76 10.58 -11.95 -17.86
N ASP A 77 11.56 -12.28 -17.03
CA ASP A 77 12.44 -11.30 -16.37
C ASP A 77 13.45 -10.70 -17.37
N PRO A 78 13.36 -9.41 -17.71
CA PRO A 78 14.25 -8.77 -18.66
C PRO A 78 15.69 -8.62 -18.14
N SER A 79 15.97 -8.78 -16.85
CA SER A 79 17.32 -8.74 -16.28
C SER A 79 18.09 -10.03 -16.56
N LYS A 80 17.41 -11.17 -16.70
CA LYS A 80 18.00 -12.49 -16.97
C LYS A 80 18.12 -12.77 -18.47
N ASP A 81 18.95 -13.73 -18.82
CA ASP A 81 19.01 -14.27 -20.18
C ASP A 81 17.77 -15.13 -20.47
N PHE A 82 17.26 -15.07 -21.69
CA PHE A 82 16.09 -15.86 -22.11
C PHE A 82 16.15 -16.25 -23.58
N LYS A 83 15.37 -17.29 -23.94
CA LYS A 83 15.10 -17.67 -25.34
C LYS A 83 13.60 -17.95 -25.49
N LEU A 84 12.96 -17.31 -26.46
CA LEU A 84 11.64 -17.62 -26.97
C LEU A 84 11.81 -18.36 -28.28
N GLU A 85 11.14 -19.49 -28.44
CA GLU A 85 11.22 -20.31 -29.65
C GLU A 85 9.83 -20.80 -30.05
N THR A 86 9.46 -20.63 -31.31
CA THR A 86 8.15 -21.07 -31.80
C THR A 86 8.26 -21.73 -33.17
N ILE A 87 7.41 -22.76 -33.39
CA ILE A 87 7.25 -23.42 -34.70
C ILE A 87 5.89 -23.05 -35.26
N VAL A 88 5.88 -22.33 -36.37
CA VAL A 88 4.68 -21.81 -37.02
C VAL A 88 4.55 -22.29 -38.47
N GLU A 89 3.32 -22.37 -38.94
CA GLU A 89 2.97 -22.59 -40.34
C GLU A 89 1.99 -21.51 -40.77
N VAL A 90 2.29 -20.82 -41.87
CA VAL A 90 1.47 -19.72 -42.38
C VAL A 90 0.64 -20.18 -43.56
N ARG A 91 -0.63 -19.79 -43.61
CA ARG A 91 -1.56 -20.09 -44.71
C ARG A 91 -2.42 -18.86 -45.04
N ASN A 92 -2.92 -18.83 -46.24
CA ASN A 92 -3.82 -17.75 -46.70
C ASN A 92 -3.25 -16.34 -46.44
N PHE A 93 -1.96 -16.19 -46.73
CA PHE A 93 -1.25 -14.95 -46.41
C PHE A 93 -1.45 -13.93 -47.55
N ARG A 94 -2.35 -12.96 -47.32
CA ARG A 94 -2.65 -11.87 -48.28
C ARG A 94 -2.64 -10.53 -47.55
N ASN A 95 -1.70 -9.65 -47.98
CA ASN A 95 -1.60 -8.28 -47.42
C ASN A 95 -1.61 -8.18 -45.87
N GLY A 96 -0.97 -9.11 -45.21
CA GLY A 96 -0.94 -9.16 -43.74
C GLY A 96 0.46 -9.29 -43.16
N SER A 97 0.51 -9.38 -41.86
CA SER A 97 1.69 -9.74 -41.09
C SER A 97 1.30 -10.62 -39.89
N PHE A 98 2.26 -11.44 -39.47
CA PHE A 98 2.18 -12.11 -38.19
C PHE A 98 3.53 -11.96 -37.48
N GLY A 99 3.51 -12.05 -36.14
CA GLY A 99 4.71 -11.87 -35.36
C GLY A 99 4.65 -12.44 -33.98
N LEU A 100 5.83 -12.51 -33.38
CA LEU A 100 6.02 -12.83 -31.97
C LEU A 100 6.08 -11.53 -31.16
N VAL A 101 5.37 -11.51 -30.04
CA VAL A 101 5.27 -10.37 -29.12
C VAL A 101 5.80 -10.80 -27.76
N TRP A 102 6.56 -9.94 -27.12
CA TRP A 102 7.05 -10.15 -25.75
C TRP A 102 7.09 -8.85 -24.97
N GLY A 103 7.07 -8.97 -23.63
CA GLY A 103 7.10 -7.84 -22.71
C GLY A 103 5.92 -6.91 -22.88
N ALA A 104 4.75 -7.45 -23.25
CA ALA A 104 3.52 -6.69 -23.38
C ALA A 104 2.88 -6.44 -22.00
N ASP A 105 2.33 -5.23 -21.81
CA ASP A 105 1.52 -4.86 -20.68
C ASP A 105 0.02 -4.82 -21.03
N GLU A 106 -0.82 -4.53 -20.04
CA GLU A 106 -2.27 -4.39 -20.24
C GLU A 106 -2.65 -3.16 -21.09
N TYR A 107 -1.74 -2.19 -21.21
CA TYR A 107 -1.95 -0.91 -21.93
C TYR A 107 -1.45 -0.94 -23.37
N SER A 108 -1.13 -2.12 -23.88
CA SER A 108 -0.64 -2.32 -25.24
C SER A 108 0.77 -1.77 -25.53
N ASN A 109 1.64 -1.62 -24.51
CA ASN A 109 3.06 -1.45 -24.72
C ASN A 109 3.69 -2.84 -24.94
N TYR A 110 4.55 -3.01 -25.94
CA TYR A 110 5.16 -4.29 -26.24
C TYR A 110 6.39 -4.17 -27.14
N GLN A 111 7.16 -5.24 -27.25
CA GLN A 111 8.14 -5.43 -28.31
C GLN A 111 7.68 -6.56 -29.24
N ALA A 112 7.97 -6.44 -30.51
CA ALA A 112 7.52 -7.41 -31.50
C ALA A 112 8.53 -7.62 -32.63
N MET A 113 8.47 -8.82 -33.21
CA MET A 113 9.05 -9.17 -34.50
C MET A 113 7.91 -9.59 -35.44
N ASP A 114 7.55 -8.74 -36.40
CA ASP A 114 6.50 -9.00 -37.39
C ASP A 114 7.15 -9.42 -38.73
N ILE A 115 6.54 -10.40 -39.41
CA ILE A 115 6.92 -10.86 -40.73
C ILE A 115 5.72 -10.69 -41.67
N SER A 116 5.90 -10.02 -42.78
CA SER A 116 4.90 -9.81 -43.84
C SER A 116 4.99 -10.85 -44.95
N GLN A 117 3.96 -10.93 -45.80
CA GLN A 117 3.83 -11.91 -46.88
C GLN A 117 5.07 -11.98 -47.79
N ASN A 118 5.64 -10.84 -48.13
CA ASN A 118 6.83 -10.78 -49.02
C ASN A 118 8.16 -11.11 -48.31
N GLY A 119 8.11 -11.59 -47.06
CA GLY A 119 9.28 -11.89 -46.25
C GLY A 119 9.96 -10.67 -45.64
N PHE A 120 9.36 -9.49 -45.72
CA PHE A 120 9.87 -8.32 -45.03
C PHE A 120 9.61 -8.45 -43.52
N PHE A 121 10.63 -8.30 -42.70
CA PHE A 121 10.49 -8.36 -41.26
C PHE A 121 10.77 -7.02 -40.60
N HIS A 122 10.08 -6.75 -39.50
CA HIS A 122 10.20 -5.52 -38.70
C HIS A 122 10.30 -5.86 -37.22
N ILE A 123 11.35 -5.37 -36.56
CA ILE A 123 11.58 -5.54 -35.12
C ILE A 123 11.48 -4.17 -34.48
N TYR A 124 10.51 -4.02 -33.54
CA TYR A 124 10.17 -2.72 -32.99
C TYR A 124 9.64 -2.81 -31.57
N SER A 125 9.66 -1.66 -30.89
CA SER A 125 8.93 -1.41 -29.65
C SER A 125 7.73 -0.52 -29.94
N PHE A 126 6.60 -0.86 -29.36
CA PHE A 126 5.40 -0.04 -29.35
C PHE A 126 5.17 0.45 -27.93
N LYS A 127 5.23 1.76 -27.70
CA LYS A 127 5.02 2.38 -26.39
C LYS A 127 4.24 3.68 -26.53
N LYS A 128 3.16 3.86 -25.71
CA LYS A 128 2.32 5.07 -25.72
C LYS A 128 1.85 5.47 -27.14
N LYS A 129 1.34 4.49 -27.89
CA LYS A 129 0.86 4.63 -29.28
C LYS A 129 1.95 5.01 -30.30
N LYS A 130 3.22 4.88 -29.95
CA LYS A 130 4.35 5.20 -30.82
C LYS A 130 5.15 3.94 -31.16
N VAL A 131 5.38 3.71 -32.46
CA VAL A 131 6.30 2.66 -32.95
C VAL A 131 7.71 3.23 -32.97
N THR A 132 8.66 2.52 -32.37
CA THR A 132 10.09 2.83 -32.42
C THR A 132 10.84 1.59 -32.95
N PRO A 133 11.49 1.65 -34.11
CA PRO A 133 12.28 0.53 -34.62
C PRO A 133 13.42 0.19 -33.66
N ILE A 134 13.55 -1.08 -33.30
CA ILE A 134 14.71 -1.63 -32.58
C ILE A 134 15.82 -1.86 -33.62
N LEU A 135 15.45 -2.33 -34.81
CA LEU A 135 16.32 -2.52 -35.95
C LEU A 135 15.69 -1.98 -37.23
N ARG A 136 16.52 -1.66 -38.22
CA ARG A 136 16.02 -1.34 -39.56
C ARG A 136 15.30 -2.56 -40.11
N PRO A 137 14.10 -2.38 -40.68
CA PRO A 137 13.40 -3.47 -41.36
C PRO A 137 14.22 -4.01 -42.53
N ASP A 138 14.16 -5.32 -42.74
CA ASP A 138 14.91 -6.03 -43.81
C ASP A 138 14.11 -7.26 -44.30
N PHE A 139 14.64 -8.00 -45.25
CA PHE A 139 14.02 -9.19 -45.79
C PHE A 139 14.63 -10.46 -45.19
N LEU A 140 13.80 -11.49 -45.04
CA LEU A 140 14.25 -12.83 -44.67
C LEU A 140 15.25 -13.37 -45.70
N PRO A 141 16.33 -14.05 -45.26
CA PRO A 141 17.32 -14.62 -46.16
C PRO A 141 16.78 -15.81 -46.97
N THR A 142 15.70 -16.43 -46.51
CA THR A 142 14.96 -17.49 -47.19
C THR A 142 13.51 -17.10 -47.34
N PRO A 143 12.84 -17.42 -48.47
CA PRO A 143 11.42 -17.09 -48.64
C PRO A 143 10.54 -17.71 -47.55
N LEU A 144 9.51 -16.99 -47.17
CA LEU A 144 8.43 -17.50 -46.33
C LEU A 144 7.52 -18.38 -47.20
N GLU A 145 7.68 -19.70 -47.11
CA GLU A 145 6.87 -20.66 -47.87
C GLU A 145 5.56 -20.98 -47.12
N GLU A 146 4.42 -20.76 -47.78
CA GLU A 146 3.11 -21.13 -47.22
C GLU A 146 3.03 -22.68 -47.04
N ALA A 147 2.25 -23.08 -46.02
CA ALA A 147 2.03 -24.48 -45.65
C ALA A 147 3.31 -25.25 -45.24
N ARG A 148 4.39 -24.53 -44.94
CA ARG A 148 5.64 -25.09 -44.42
C ARG A 148 5.88 -24.62 -43.01
N LYS A 149 6.47 -25.47 -42.17
CA LYS A 149 6.87 -25.13 -40.80
C LYS A 149 8.12 -24.26 -40.83
N HIS A 150 8.05 -23.16 -40.09
CA HIS A 150 9.15 -22.23 -39.87
C HIS A 150 9.42 -22.09 -38.37
N THR A 151 10.70 -21.95 -38.02
CA THR A 151 11.12 -21.69 -36.63
C THR A 151 11.52 -20.23 -36.46
N ILE A 152 10.97 -19.57 -35.45
CA ILE A 152 11.34 -18.21 -35.06
C ILE A 152 11.93 -18.26 -33.66
N VAL A 153 13.09 -17.62 -33.48
CA VAL A 153 13.77 -17.52 -32.18
C VAL A 153 14.09 -16.08 -31.87
N VAL A 154 13.76 -15.68 -30.63
CA VAL A 154 14.22 -14.43 -30.01
C VAL A 154 15.00 -14.80 -28.75
N ARG A 155 16.29 -14.44 -28.72
CA ARG A 155 17.19 -14.82 -27.63
C ARG A 155 17.95 -13.62 -27.11
N LYS A 156 17.86 -13.38 -25.82
CA LYS A 156 18.69 -12.42 -25.08
C LYS A 156 19.85 -13.13 -24.41
N THR A 157 21.03 -12.58 -24.57
CA THR A 157 22.24 -13.04 -23.87
C THR A 157 23.06 -11.83 -23.46
N GLY A 158 23.20 -11.64 -22.13
CA GLY A 158 23.83 -10.46 -21.58
C GLY A 158 23.09 -9.18 -21.98
N GLY A 159 23.82 -8.22 -22.53
CA GLY A 159 23.28 -6.92 -22.99
C GLY A 159 22.76 -6.91 -24.42
N GLU A 160 22.64 -8.06 -25.11
CA GLU A 160 22.29 -8.16 -26.51
C GLU A 160 21.09 -9.07 -26.76
N ILE A 161 20.32 -8.77 -27.82
CA ILE A 161 19.19 -9.57 -28.27
C ILE A 161 19.41 -10.00 -29.72
N PHE A 162 19.11 -11.26 -29.98
CA PHE A 162 19.35 -11.96 -31.27
C PHE A 162 18.02 -12.45 -31.82
N PHE A 163 17.85 -12.33 -33.12
CA PHE A 163 16.67 -12.76 -33.86
C PHE A 163 17.06 -13.77 -34.90
N GLU A 164 16.42 -14.94 -34.92
CA GLU A 164 16.74 -16.04 -35.81
C GLU A 164 15.49 -16.55 -36.54
N PHE A 165 15.64 -16.94 -37.78
CA PHE A 165 14.61 -17.57 -38.59
C PHE A 165 15.16 -18.82 -39.27
N ASN A 166 14.50 -19.97 -39.07
CA ASN A 166 14.95 -21.28 -39.59
C ASN A 166 16.43 -21.60 -39.29
N GLY A 167 16.89 -21.24 -38.09
CA GLY A 167 18.27 -21.45 -37.63
C GLY A 167 19.32 -20.49 -38.21
N GLN A 168 18.88 -19.48 -38.97
CA GLN A 168 19.78 -18.44 -39.49
C GLN A 168 19.61 -17.15 -38.67
N LEU A 169 20.73 -16.56 -38.25
CA LEU A 169 20.71 -15.27 -37.56
C LEU A 169 20.27 -14.19 -38.56
N LEU A 170 19.15 -13.52 -38.23
CA LEU A 170 18.62 -12.39 -38.99
C LEU A 170 19.28 -11.08 -38.59
N ALA A 171 19.37 -10.86 -37.29
CA ALA A 171 19.79 -9.60 -36.74
C ALA A 171 20.21 -9.72 -35.26
N GLN A 172 20.99 -8.72 -34.81
CA GLN A 172 21.44 -8.55 -33.45
C GLN A 172 21.33 -7.07 -33.07
N ALA A 173 20.89 -6.78 -31.86
CA ALA A 173 20.78 -5.43 -31.33
C ALA A 173 21.18 -5.36 -29.84
N LYS A 174 21.46 -4.15 -29.36
CA LYS A 174 21.55 -3.93 -27.95
C LYS A 174 20.18 -4.18 -27.32
N PHE A 175 20.14 -4.95 -26.26
CA PHE A 175 18.88 -5.24 -25.56
C PHE A 175 18.29 -3.96 -24.95
N THR A 176 17.00 -3.76 -25.14
CA THR A 176 16.21 -2.71 -24.49
C THR A 176 15.23 -3.40 -23.54
N PRO A 177 15.26 -3.12 -22.24
CA PRO A 177 14.33 -3.72 -21.30
C PRO A 177 12.88 -3.42 -21.65
N PHE A 178 12.00 -4.36 -21.35
CA PHE A 178 10.53 -4.23 -21.40
C PHE A 178 9.98 -4.26 -19.97
N GLN A 179 8.72 -3.91 -19.81
CA GLN A 179 8.07 -3.73 -18.50
C GLN A 179 6.87 -4.66 -18.30
N GLY A 180 6.30 -5.19 -19.37
CA GLY A 180 5.12 -6.05 -19.31
C GLY A 180 5.45 -7.53 -19.17
N THR A 181 4.48 -8.30 -18.71
CA THR A 181 4.58 -9.74 -18.42
C THR A 181 3.79 -10.61 -19.38
N TYR A 182 3.22 -10.03 -20.43
CA TYR A 182 2.53 -10.80 -21.47
C TYR A 182 3.44 -11.05 -22.67
N LEU A 183 3.26 -12.23 -23.28
CA LEU A 183 3.90 -12.60 -24.52
C LEU A 183 2.96 -13.45 -25.37
N GLY A 184 3.26 -13.58 -26.66
CA GLY A 184 2.41 -14.35 -27.58
C GLY A 184 2.55 -13.92 -29.02
N PHE A 185 1.42 -13.81 -29.72
CA PHE A 185 1.39 -13.61 -31.16
C PHE A 185 0.55 -12.40 -31.55
N HIS A 186 0.99 -11.73 -32.59
CA HIS A 186 0.28 -10.63 -33.23
C HIS A 186 -0.02 -11.00 -34.68
N LEU A 187 -1.26 -10.85 -35.09
CA LEU A 187 -1.73 -11.01 -36.46
C LEU A 187 -2.39 -9.73 -36.95
N ARG A 188 -2.09 -9.36 -38.18
CA ARG A 188 -2.72 -8.20 -38.82
C ARG A 188 -2.94 -8.47 -40.31
N GLY A 189 -4.06 -8.01 -40.87
CA GLY A 189 -4.43 -8.25 -42.27
C GLY A 189 -4.88 -9.68 -42.51
N GLN A 190 -5.10 -10.04 -43.76
CA GLN A 190 -5.54 -11.40 -44.12
C GLN A 190 -4.41 -12.42 -43.97
N VAL A 191 -4.44 -13.17 -42.87
CA VAL A 191 -3.44 -14.20 -42.57
C VAL A 191 -4.02 -15.29 -41.66
N SER A 192 -3.66 -16.54 -41.92
CA SER A 192 -3.92 -17.66 -41.03
C SER A 192 -2.60 -18.24 -40.57
N VAL A 193 -2.44 -18.44 -39.26
CA VAL A 193 -1.23 -19.04 -38.66
C VAL A 193 -1.59 -20.22 -37.81
N LYS A 194 -0.84 -21.27 -37.94
CA LYS A 194 -0.90 -22.47 -37.13
C LYS A 194 0.39 -22.55 -36.31
N VAL A 195 0.26 -22.48 -35.00
CA VAL A 195 1.40 -22.62 -34.05
C VAL A 195 1.39 -24.04 -33.52
N TYR A 196 2.47 -24.75 -33.74
CA TYR A 196 2.65 -26.15 -33.31
C TYR A 196 3.34 -26.25 -31.96
N GLU A 197 4.23 -25.31 -31.68
CA GLU A 197 5.06 -25.34 -30.50
C GLU A 197 5.47 -23.93 -30.11
N PHE A 198 5.50 -23.66 -28.78
CA PHE A 198 6.02 -22.44 -28.24
C PHE A 198 6.76 -22.73 -26.93
N ASN A 199 8.06 -22.42 -26.91
CA ASN A 199 8.93 -22.70 -25.79
C ASN A 199 9.53 -21.41 -25.22
N ILE A 200 9.61 -21.34 -23.90
CA ILE A 200 10.31 -20.28 -23.17
C ILE A 200 11.41 -20.92 -22.33
N TYR A 201 12.62 -20.44 -22.53
CA TYR A 201 13.79 -20.86 -21.75
C TYR A 201 14.26 -19.65 -20.93
N GLN A 202 14.11 -19.73 -19.65
CA GLN A 202 14.65 -18.79 -18.67
C GLN A 202 14.73 -19.50 -17.34
N GLU A 203 15.72 -19.14 -16.52
CA GLU A 203 15.75 -19.56 -15.13
C GLU A 203 14.54 -18.98 -14.40
N THR A 204 13.62 -19.85 -14.00
CA THR A 204 12.45 -19.45 -13.20
C THR A 204 12.88 -19.23 -11.76
N PRO A 205 12.63 -18.04 -11.20
CA PRO A 205 12.92 -17.81 -9.79
C PRO A 205 11.99 -18.66 -8.92
N GLU A 206 12.51 -19.09 -7.77
CA GLU A 206 11.72 -19.79 -6.77
C GLU A 206 10.69 -18.83 -6.16
N ILE A 207 9.44 -19.28 -6.01
CA ILE A 207 8.41 -18.52 -5.32
C ILE A 207 8.68 -18.60 -3.83
N ARG A 208 9.09 -17.49 -3.23
CA ARG A 208 9.20 -17.35 -1.78
C ARG A 208 7.80 -17.16 -1.22
N GLN A 209 7.26 -18.20 -0.62
CA GLN A 209 5.89 -18.21 -0.11
C GLN A 209 5.85 -17.99 1.40
N ALA A 210 4.88 -17.19 1.86
CA ALA A 210 4.56 -17.05 3.26
C ALA A 210 4.06 -18.39 3.84
N GLU A 211 4.61 -18.78 5.01
CA GLU A 211 4.24 -20.04 5.66
C GLU A 211 2.78 -19.99 6.16
N SER A 212 1.96 -20.95 5.73
CA SER A 212 0.61 -21.14 6.22
C SER A 212 0.53 -22.34 7.15
N THR A 213 -0.10 -22.16 8.30
CA THR A 213 -0.43 -23.25 9.23
C THR A 213 -1.83 -23.83 8.98
N ILE A 214 -2.60 -23.24 8.05
CA ILE A 214 -3.98 -23.63 7.74
C ILE A 214 -3.96 -24.26 6.34
N ALA A 215 -4.27 -25.55 6.27
CA ALA A 215 -4.42 -26.24 5.00
C ALA A 215 -5.82 -25.98 4.39
N ASN A 216 -5.90 -25.78 3.07
CA ASN A 216 -7.16 -25.60 2.32
C ASN A 216 -7.99 -24.41 2.81
N THR A 217 -7.39 -23.23 2.86
CA THR A 217 -8.09 -22.00 3.19
C THR A 217 -9.08 -21.63 2.10
N VAL A 218 -10.33 -21.35 2.47
CA VAL A 218 -11.40 -21.01 1.52
C VAL A 218 -11.72 -19.54 1.62
N LYS A 219 -11.78 -18.84 0.47
CA LYS A 219 -12.32 -17.49 0.36
C LYS A 219 -13.81 -17.51 0.71
N GLU A 220 -14.20 -16.77 1.74
CA GLU A 220 -15.59 -16.64 2.17
C GLU A 220 -16.22 -15.40 1.54
N ASN A 221 -17.28 -15.58 0.74
CA ASN A 221 -18.08 -14.50 0.19
C ASN A 221 -18.86 -13.81 1.31
N LEU A 222 -18.83 -12.47 1.40
CA LEU A 222 -19.49 -11.70 2.48
C LEU A 222 -21.03 -11.72 2.38
N GLY A 223 -21.61 -12.39 1.39
CA GLY A 223 -23.05 -12.59 1.26
C GLY A 223 -23.81 -11.40 0.69
N SER A 224 -25.12 -11.57 0.54
CA SER A 224 -25.99 -10.64 -0.21
C SER A 224 -26.22 -9.28 0.45
N LYS A 225 -25.87 -9.08 1.72
CA LYS A 225 -25.91 -7.77 2.36
C LYS A 225 -24.81 -6.83 1.82
N ILE A 226 -23.67 -7.41 1.44
CA ILE A 226 -22.51 -6.70 0.90
C ILE A 226 -22.43 -6.87 -0.62
N ASN A 227 -22.54 -8.09 -1.12
CA ASN A 227 -22.37 -8.44 -2.52
C ASN A 227 -23.72 -8.46 -3.27
N SER A 228 -23.68 -8.18 -4.57
CA SER A 228 -24.89 -8.06 -5.39
C SER A 228 -24.64 -8.50 -6.85
N GLN A 229 -25.64 -8.33 -7.69
CA GLN A 229 -25.49 -8.52 -9.14
C GLN A 229 -24.61 -7.45 -9.84
N TYR A 230 -24.21 -6.41 -9.12
CA TYR A 230 -23.37 -5.33 -9.62
C TYR A 230 -21.89 -5.64 -9.39
N SER A 231 -21.01 -4.63 -9.51
CA SER A 231 -19.57 -4.80 -9.28
C SER A 231 -19.19 -4.16 -7.95
N GLU A 232 -18.81 -4.96 -6.98
CA GLU A 232 -18.22 -4.53 -5.72
C GLU A 232 -16.69 -4.66 -5.79
N LYS A 233 -15.98 -3.54 -5.53
CA LYS A 233 -14.51 -3.44 -5.64
C LYS A 233 -13.97 -2.38 -4.68
N GLY A 234 -12.66 -2.21 -4.62
CA GLY A 234 -12.03 -1.16 -3.82
C GLY A 234 -12.43 -1.24 -2.34
N VAL A 235 -12.31 -2.41 -1.72
CA VAL A 235 -12.72 -2.64 -0.32
C VAL A 235 -11.75 -2.01 0.67
N VAL A 236 -12.28 -1.33 1.68
CA VAL A 236 -11.52 -0.80 2.84
C VAL A 236 -12.28 -1.12 4.11
N ILE A 237 -11.61 -1.81 5.05
CA ILE A 237 -12.13 -2.13 6.39
C ILE A 237 -11.58 -1.13 7.41
N SER A 238 -12.41 -0.67 8.36
CA SER A 238 -11.94 0.13 9.49
C SER A 238 -11.03 -0.67 10.42
N ALA A 239 -10.17 0.01 11.17
CA ALA A 239 -9.20 -0.62 12.04
C ALA A 239 -9.84 -1.52 13.12
N ASP A 240 -11.00 -1.15 13.63
CA ASP A 240 -11.79 -1.95 14.59
C ASP A 240 -12.57 -3.11 13.93
N GLY A 241 -12.53 -3.20 12.58
CA GLY A 241 -13.26 -4.21 11.82
C GLY A 241 -14.79 -4.03 11.80
N ALA A 242 -15.29 -2.85 12.21
CA ALA A 242 -16.72 -2.60 12.37
C ALA A 242 -17.37 -1.90 11.17
N THR A 243 -16.60 -1.17 10.36
CA THR A 243 -17.10 -0.45 9.17
C THR A 243 -16.39 -0.93 7.91
N LEU A 244 -17.16 -1.23 6.88
CA LEU A 244 -16.68 -1.63 5.56
C LEU A 244 -17.07 -0.57 4.53
N TYR A 245 -16.10 -0.07 3.78
CA TYR A 245 -16.32 0.80 2.62
C TYR A 245 -16.07 0.00 1.33
N VAL A 246 -16.93 0.19 0.34
CA VAL A 246 -16.88 -0.53 -0.94
C VAL A 246 -17.14 0.45 -2.07
N ALA A 247 -16.36 0.38 -3.14
CA ALA A 247 -16.70 1.04 -4.40
C ALA A 247 -17.67 0.14 -5.17
N ARG A 248 -18.91 0.58 -5.38
CA ARG A 248 -19.93 -0.15 -6.13
C ARG A 248 -20.18 0.51 -7.48
N GLY A 249 -19.91 -0.23 -8.55
CA GLY A 249 -20.16 0.19 -9.92
C GLY A 249 -21.56 -0.18 -10.42
N GLU A 250 -22.01 0.49 -11.47
CA GLU A 250 -23.21 0.16 -12.27
C GLU A 250 -24.56 0.13 -11.49
N HIS A 251 -24.56 0.58 -10.23
CA HIS A 251 -25.76 0.54 -9.40
C HIS A 251 -26.72 1.72 -9.71
N PRO A 252 -28.06 1.49 -9.79
CA PRO A 252 -29.04 2.53 -10.16
C PRO A 252 -29.12 3.74 -9.21
N LYS A 253 -28.67 3.59 -7.97
CA LYS A 253 -28.62 4.67 -6.95
C LYS A 253 -27.31 5.44 -6.94
N ASN A 254 -26.38 5.16 -7.87
CA ASN A 254 -25.13 5.91 -7.97
C ASN A 254 -25.36 7.30 -8.56
N PHE A 255 -24.53 8.25 -8.17
CA PHE A 255 -24.54 9.60 -8.70
C PHE A 255 -24.03 9.64 -10.14
N GLY A 256 -24.56 10.54 -10.95
CA GLY A 256 -24.11 10.74 -12.33
C GLY A 256 -24.46 9.58 -13.27
N SER A 257 -23.45 9.04 -13.95
CA SER A 257 -23.61 7.92 -14.89
C SER A 257 -23.61 6.59 -14.18
N LEU A 258 -24.49 5.64 -14.56
CA LEU A 258 -24.53 4.27 -14.04
C LEU A 258 -23.19 3.49 -14.16
N LYS A 259 -22.31 3.93 -15.08
CA LYS A 259 -20.99 3.29 -15.27
C LYS A 259 -19.92 3.79 -14.29
N LYS A 260 -20.26 4.72 -13.40
CA LYS A 260 -19.33 5.27 -12.43
C LYS A 260 -19.48 4.57 -11.09
N ASP A 261 -18.36 4.49 -10.37
CA ASP A 261 -18.32 3.92 -9.03
C ASP A 261 -18.68 4.96 -7.99
N ASP A 262 -19.49 4.56 -7.03
CA ASP A 262 -19.79 5.32 -5.82
C ASP A 262 -19.30 4.62 -4.58
N ILE A 263 -19.00 5.39 -3.53
CA ILE A 263 -18.68 4.88 -2.20
C ILE A 263 -19.98 4.41 -1.54
N TRP A 264 -19.98 3.15 -1.13
CA TRP A 264 -21.00 2.55 -0.29
C TRP A 264 -20.34 2.07 1.00
N PHE A 265 -21.08 1.97 2.09
CA PHE A 265 -20.58 1.49 3.36
C PHE A 265 -21.57 0.59 4.07
N SER A 266 -21.06 -0.27 4.93
CA SER A 266 -21.82 -1.09 5.87
C SER A 266 -21.17 -1.05 7.24
N GLU A 267 -21.97 -1.10 8.28
CA GLU A 267 -21.52 -1.21 9.66
C GLU A 267 -22.01 -2.54 10.24
N LYS A 268 -21.22 -3.15 11.12
CA LYS A 268 -21.65 -4.31 11.89
C LYS A 268 -22.61 -3.88 12.98
N ASP A 269 -23.65 -4.70 13.18
CA ASP A 269 -24.57 -4.54 14.30
C ASP A 269 -23.94 -5.03 15.63
N SER A 270 -24.71 -4.96 16.72
CA SER A 270 -24.26 -5.36 18.07
C SER A 270 -23.94 -6.85 18.22
N VAL A 271 -24.34 -7.69 17.24
CA VAL A 271 -24.02 -9.13 17.21
C VAL A 271 -22.91 -9.47 16.21
N GLY A 272 -22.34 -8.43 15.57
CA GLY A 272 -21.21 -8.56 14.64
C GLY A 272 -21.58 -8.88 13.18
N GLU A 273 -22.88 -8.80 12.83
CA GLU A 273 -23.36 -9.04 11.47
C GLU A 273 -23.37 -7.75 10.65
N TRP A 274 -23.00 -7.86 9.37
CA TRP A 274 -23.05 -6.73 8.44
C TRP A 274 -24.49 -6.25 8.18
N ALA A 275 -24.70 -4.94 8.22
CA ALA A 275 -25.93 -4.32 7.71
C ALA A 275 -25.92 -4.29 6.16
N GLU A 276 -27.08 -3.96 5.57
CA GLU A 276 -27.15 -3.70 4.12
C GLU A 276 -26.26 -2.51 3.74
N LEU A 277 -25.53 -2.62 2.60
CA LEU A 277 -24.75 -1.52 2.06
C LEU A 277 -25.61 -0.28 1.78
N GLN A 278 -25.14 0.87 2.24
CA GLN A 278 -25.75 2.20 2.05
C GLN A 278 -24.82 3.09 1.22
N ASN A 279 -25.41 3.85 0.27
CA ASN A 279 -24.66 4.87 -0.48
C ASN A 279 -24.30 6.01 0.48
N ILE A 280 -23.00 6.37 0.56
CA ILE A 280 -22.52 7.38 1.51
C ILE A 280 -22.99 8.80 1.17
N GLY A 281 -23.40 9.05 -0.09
CA GLY A 281 -23.95 10.32 -0.54
C GLY A 281 -22.92 11.43 -0.78
N THR A 282 -23.45 12.65 -0.95
CA THR A 282 -22.61 13.85 -1.07
C THR A 282 -22.05 14.28 0.29
N PRO A 283 -20.86 14.93 0.34
CA PRO A 283 -20.06 15.42 -0.78
C PRO A 283 -19.12 14.37 -1.39
N LEU A 284 -19.02 13.16 -0.83
CA LEU A 284 -18.03 12.17 -1.24
C LEU A 284 -18.36 11.55 -2.60
N ASN A 285 -19.66 11.25 -2.84
CA ASN A 285 -20.13 10.77 -4.12
C ASN A 285 -20.53 11.94 -5.02
N ASN A 286 -20.00 11.96 -6.25
CA ASN A 286 -20.23 12.96 -7.28
C ASN A 286 -20.26 12.30 -8.68
N SER A 287 -20.12 13.07 -9.75
CA SER A 287 -20.18 12.55 -11.12
C SER A 287 -18.94 11.76 -11.58
N GLY A 288 -17.89 11.65 -10.75
CA GLY A 288 -16.67 10.89 -11.04
C GLY A 288 -16.76 9.44 -10.58
N ASN A 289 -15.65 8.70 -10.67
CA ASN A 289 -15.45 7.45 -9.96
C ASN A 289 -15.03 7.79 -8.52
N ASN A 290 -15.81 7.36 -7.55
CA ASN A 290 -15.61 7.69 -6.15
C ASN A 290 -15.31 6.41 -5.37
N PHE A 291 -14.20 6.40 -4.62
CA PHE A 291 -13.83 5.30 -3.74
C PHE A 291 -12.99 5.78 -2.56
N VAL A 292 -13.11 5.05 -1.46
CA VAL A 292 -12.24 5.21 -0.30
C VAL A 292 -10.92 4.50 -0.60
N ILE A 293 -9.81 5.17 -0.33
CA ILE A 293 -8.46 4.64 -0.47
C ILE A 293 -7.98 4.06 0.88
N SER A 294 -8.17 4.83 1.95
CA SER A 294 -7.79 4.42 3.31
C SER A 294 -8.76 5.03 4.32
N ALA A 295 -9.05 4.29 5.38
CA ALA A 295 -9.73 4.79 6.57
C ALA A 295 -8.70 4.94 7.69
N ALA A 296 -8.62 6.12 8.29
CA ALA A 296 -7.77 6.33 9.46
C ALA A 296 -8.30 5.50 10.65
N PRO A 297 -7.43 5.06 11.56
CA PRO A 297 -7.83 4.25 12.71
C PRO A 297 -8.91 4.90 13.58
N ASP A 298 -8.93 6.22 13.64
CA ASP A 298 -9.91 6.99 14.41
C ASP A 298 -11.35 6.94 13.85
N GLY A 299 -11.53 6.43 12.62
CA GLY A 299 -12.82 6.40 11.93
C GLY A 299 -13.36 7.78 11.52
N ASN A 300 -12.59 8.84 11.76
CA ASN A 300 -13.00 10.23 11.55
C ASN A 300 -12.32 10.89 10.34
N ASN A 301 -11.35 10.22 9.73
CA ASN A 301 -10.65 10.67 8.54
C ASN A 301 -10.69 9.58 7.46
N LEU A 302 -11.00 9.95 6.22
CA LEU A 302 -10.89 9.07 5.05
C LEU A 302 -10.01 9.72 4.00
N LEU A 303 -9.09 8.95 3.46
CA LEU A 303 -8.42 9.28 2.22
C LEU A 303 -9.31 8.79 1.06
N VAL A 304 -9.66 9.69 0.16
CA VAL A 304 -10.57 9.40 -0.96
C VAL A 304 -9.91 9.75 -2.29
N ALA A 305 -10.33 9.03 -3.32
CA ALA A 305 -9.89 9.32 -4.68
C ALA A 305 -10.43 10.66 -5.18
N ASN A 306 -9.77 11.17 -6.20
CA ASN A 306 -10.03 12.45 -6.88
C ASN A 306 -9.55 13.68 -6.12
N THR A 307 -9.49 14.78 -6.86
CA THR A 307 -9.39 16.14 -6.36
C THR A 307 -10.74 16.84 -6.46
N TYR A 308 -11.00 17.77 -5.55
CA TYR A 308 -12.31 18.41 -5.42
C TYR A 308 -12.21 19.93 -5.53
N LEU A 309 -13.21 20.53 -6.12
CA LEU A 309 -13.46 21.98 -6.04
C LEU A 309 -14.04 22.34 -4.66
N PRO A 310 -13.95 23.62 -4.22
CA PRO A 310 -14.50 24.04 -2.93
C PRO A 310 -16.01 23.81 -2.77
N ASP A 311 -16.74 23.58 -3.85
CA ASP A 311 -18.17 23.24 -3.86
C ASP A 311 -18.45 21.72 -3.88
N GLY A 312 -17.41 20.87 -3.77
CA GLY A 312 -17.52 19.41 -3.76
C GLY A 312 -17.60 18.73 -5.12
N ARG A 313 -17.57 19.49 -6.23
CA ARG A 313 -17.50 18.89 -7.57
C ARG A 313 -16.14 18.27 -7.84
N ASN A 314 -16.12 17.18 -8.60
CA ASN A 314 -14.91 16.51 -9.05
C ASN A 314 -14.09 17.42 -9.97
N LEU A 315 -12.81 17.61 -9.66
CA LEU A 315 -11.85 18.36 -10.47
C LEU A 315 -10.99 17.43 -11.36
N GLY A 316 -10.90 16.13 -11.02
CA GLY A 316 -10.11 15.16 -11.77
C GLY A 316 -9.32 14.21 -10.86
N GLY A 317 -8.41 13.46 -11.47
CA GLY A 317 -7.57 12.49 -10.74
C GLY A 317 -6.71 13.15 -9.65
N GLY A 318 -6.40 12.38 -8.61
CA GLY A 318 -5.62 12.79 -7.45
C GLY A 318 -6.17 12.19 -6.17
N VAL A 319 -5.81 12.76 -5.04
CA VAL A 319 -6.16 12.25 -3.72
C VAL A 319 -6.50 13.38 -2.76
N SER A 320 -7.50 13.16 -1.93
CA SER A 320 -8.02 14.14 -0.97
C SER A 320 -8.34 13.51 0.37
N LEU A 321 -8.26 14.29 1.42
CA LEU A 321 -8.64 13.90 2.79
C LEU A 321 -9.97 14.52 3.15
N THR A 322 -10.91 13.71 3.66
CA THR A 322 -12.16 14.19 4.26
C THR A 322 -12.22 13.85 5.74
N LYS A 323 -12.93 14.67 6.50
CA LYS A 323 -13.08 14.54 7.95
C LYS A 323 -14.55 14.41 8.33
N ARG A 324 -14.82 13.72 9.42
CA ARG A 324 -16.16 13.71 10.02
C ARG A 324 -16.54 15.14 10.44
N SER A 325 -17.78 15.49 10.20
CA SER A 325 -18.43 16.73 10.62
C SER A 325 -19.70 16.42 11.39
N PRO A 326 -20.32 17.38 12.07
CA PRO A 326 -21.60 17.16 12.78
C PRO A 326 -22.73 16.65 11.89
N THR A 327 -22.65 16.89 10.58
CA THR A 327 -23.70 16.53 9.61
C THR A 327 -23.30 15.43 8.63
N GLY A 328 -22.16 14.77 8.84
CA GLY A 328 -21.64 13.70 7.96
C GLY A 328 -20.16 13.89 7.65
N TRP A 329 -19.79 13.94 6.37
CA TRP A 329 -18.41 14.15 5.91
C TRP A 329 -18.20 15.57 5.38
N SER A 330 -17.02 16.13 5.60
CA SER A 330 -16.62 17.41 5.01
C SER A 330 -16.41 17.27 3.50
N ILE A 331 -16.44 18.39 2.77
CA ILE A 331 -15.89 18.43 1.42
C ILE A 331 -14.42 18.03 1.50
N PRO A 332 -13.94 17.06 0.67
CA PRO A 332 -12.57 16.61 0.72
C PRO A 332 -11.56 17.71 0.37
N GLU A 333 -10.47 17.78 1.14
CA GLU A 333 -9.36 18.72 0.94
C GLU A 333 -8.26 18.02 0.13
N ASN A 334 -7.85 18.61 -0.99
CA ASN A 334 -6.85 18.05 -1.89
C ASN A 334 -5.47 18.02 -1.21
N LEU A 335 -4.78 16.89 -1.29
CA LEU A 335 -3.42 16.79 -0.76
C LEU A 335 -2.43 17.56 -1.65
N VAL A 336 -1.53 18.30 -1.01
CA VAL A 336 -0.44 19.01 -1.69
C VAL A 336 0.85 18.21 -1.53
N ILE A 337 1.26 17.52 -2.59
CA ILE A 337 2.48 16.71 -2.62
C ILE A 337 3.54 17.45 -3.44
N ASN A 338 4.69 17.72 -2.83
CA ASN A 338 5.78 18.45 -3.50
C ASN A 338 6.37 17.60 -4.63
N ASP A 339 6.73 18.21 -5.75
CA ASP A 339 7.31 17.57 -6.93
C ASP A 339 6.51 16.33 -7.42
N TYR A 340 5.19 16.34 -7.22
CA TYR A 340 4.32 15.27 -7.68
C TYR A 340 4.18 15.30 -9.19
N TYR A 341 4.46 14.18 -9.82
CA TYR A 341 4.04 13.84 -11.18
C TYR A 341 3.88 12.34 -11.31
N ASN A 342 3.02 11.92 -12.20
CA ASN A 342 2.78 10.53 -12.56
C ASN A 342 2.60 10.45 -14.08
N ASN A 343 3.35 9.58 -14.74
CA ASN A 343 3.27 9.37 -16.19
C ASN A 343 2.30 8.23 -16.56
N ALA A 344 1.85 7.43 -15.58
CA ALA A 344 0.83 6.39 -15.79
C ALA A 344 -0.58 6.99 -15.87
N ASP A 345 -1.49 6.24 -16.48
CA ASP A 345 -2.90 6.64 -16.62
C ASP A 345 -3.70 6.55 -15.30
N PHE A 346 -3.18 5.84 -14.31
CA PHE A 346 -3.79 5.69 -12.97
C PHE A 346 -2.73 5.78 -11.87
N VAL A 347 -3.17 5.77 -10.63
CA VAL A 347 -2.34 5.85 -9.44
C VAL A 347 -3.08 5.19 -8.29
N ASP A 348 -2.35 4.43 -7.47
CA ASP A 348 -2.84 3.92 -6.21
C ASP A 348 -2.17 4.63 -5.04
N TYR A 349 -2.88 4.70 -3.93
CA TYR A 349 -2.40 5.32 -2.70
C TYR A 349 -2.72 4.44 -1.49
N CYS A 350 -1.97 4.63 -0.40
CA CYS A 350 -2.29 4.13 0.93
C CYS A 350 -1.78 5.13 1.97
N LEU A 351 -2.63 5.53 2.91
CA LEU A 351 -2.21 6.32 4.07
C LEU A 351 -1.82 5.36 5.20
N SER A 352 -0.63 5.58 5.76
CA SER A 352 -0.17 4.80 6.93
C SER A 352 -1.11 5.00 8.13
N PRO A 353 -1.25 4.00 9.03
CA PRO A 353 -2.12 4.09 10.21
C PRO A 353 -1.84 5.29 11.11
N ASN A 354 -0.58 5.71 11.22
CA ASN A 354 -0.19 6.90 11.97
C ASN A 354 -0.44 8.23 11.24
N GLN A 355 -0.97 8.19 10.01
CA GLN A 355 -1.31 9.32 9.15
C GLN A 355 -0.12 10.22 8.74
N ASN A 356 1.12 9.76 8.90
CA ASN A 356 2.33 10.56 8.64
C ASN A 356 3.04 10.17 7.33
N VAL A 357 2.69 9.04 6.71
CA VAL A 357 3.28 8.55 5.47
C VAL A 357 2.20 8.20 4.45
N LEU A 358 2.36 8.70 3.24
CA LEU A 358 1.53 8.38 2.08
C LEU A 358 2.35 7.49 1.15
N VAL A 359 1.92 6.25 0.95
CA VAL A 359 2.49 5.34 -0.04
C VAL A 359 1.72 5.48 -1.35
N MET A 360 2.43 5.46 -2.47
CA MET A 360 1.87 5.70 -3.80
C MET A 360 2.48 4.74 -4.80
N ALA A 361 1.68 4.23 -5.73
CA ALA A 361 2.17 3.55 -6.93
C ALA A 361 2.18 4.54 -8.10
N LEU A 362 3.37 4.85 -8.65
CA LEU A 362 3.58 5.91 -9.64
C LEU A 362 4.51 5.45 -10.78
N GLU A 363 4.29 5.96 -11.99
CA GLU A 363 5.30 5.94 -13.07
C GLU A 363 6.06 7.28 -13.05
N ARG A 364 7.36 7.23 -12.72
CA ARG A 364 8.27 8.39 -12.69
C ARG A 364 9.50 8.12 -13.54
N ASN A 365 10.42 9.08 -13.63
CA ASN A 365 11.66 8.92 -14.41
C ASN A 365 12.64 7.90 -13.81
N ASP A 366 12.54 7.66 -12.51
CA ASP A 366 13.35 6.72 -11.73
C ASP A 366 12.63 5.39 -11.44
N THR A 367 11.44 5.19 -11.99
CA THR A 367 10.68 3.94 -11.93
C THR A 367 11.43 2.82 -12.65
N LYS A 368 11.51 1.66 -12.01
CA LYS A 368 12.19 0.47 -12.52
C LYS A 368 11.31 -0.36 -13.46
N GLY A 369 10.04 -0.49 -13.07
CA GLY A 369 9.01 -1.18 -13.83
C GLY A 369 8.12 -0.23 -14.65
N ASP A 370 6.83 -0.51 -14.70
CA ASP A 370 5.80 0.36 -15.28
C ASP A 370 5.32 1.36 -14.22
N MET A 371 4.95 0.86 -13.05
CA MET A 371 4.70 1.64 -11.84
C MET A 371 5.48 1.03 -10.68
N ASP A 372 6.07 1.87 -9.84
CA ASP A 372 6.79 1.50 -8.64
C ASP A 372 6.14 2.11 -7.40
N LEU A 373 6.42 1.54 -6.22
CA LEU A 373 5.98 2.07 -4.94
C LEU A 373 6.92 3.18 -4.47
N TYR A 374 6.31 4.31 -4.11
CA TYR A 374 6.95 5.50 -3.55
C TYR A 374 6.31 5.87 -2.23
N CYS A 375 7.06 6.54 -1.35
CA CYS A 375 6.55 7.10 -0.11
C CYS A 375 6.75 8.62 -0.04
N SER A 376 5.86 9.30 0.67
CA SER A 376 5.92 10.73 0.95
C SER A 376 5.57 10.97 2.41
N PHE A 377 6.21 11.95 3.04
CA PHE A 377 6.10 12.23 4.47
C PHE A 377 5.33 13.53 4.72
N LEU A 378 4.41 13.51 5.69
CA LEU A 378 3.68 14.68 6.13
C LEU A 378 4.64 15.66 6.81
N LYS A 379 4.60 16.94 6.40
CA LYS A 379 5.41 18.01 6.95
C LYS A 379 4.60 18.86 7.94
N SER A 380 5.31 19.66 8.73
CA SER A 380 4.71 20.56 9.72
C SER A 380 3.83 21.67 9.13
N ASP A 381 3.95 21.95 7.85
CA ASP A 381 3.10 22.88 7.09
C ASP A 381 1.87 22.22 6.45
N ASN A 382 1.58 20.97 6.80
CA ASN A 382 0.52 20.12 6.24
C ASN A 382 0.68 19.82 4.73
N THR A 383 1.86 20.04 4.15
CA THR A 383 2.20 19.53 2.82
C THR A 383 2.92 18.19 2.92
N TRP A 384 2.99 17.46 1.82
CA TRP A 384 3.70 16.20 1.72
C TRP A 384 5.06 16.39 1.05
N SER A 385 6.06 15.62 1.44
CA SER A 385 7.39 15.64 0.81
C SER A 385 7.31 15.21 -0.65
N ALA A 386 8.39 15.44 -1.41
CA ALA A 386 8.54 14.79 -2.72
C ALA A 386 8.52 13.27 -2.57
N PRO A 387 7.91 12.54 -3.52
CA PRO A 387 7.90 11.08 -3.51
C PRO A 387 9.30 10.49 -3.54
N ALA A 388 9.60 9.60 -2.60
CA ALA A 388 10.85 8.84 -2.51
C ALA A 388 10.61 7.38 -2.89
N HIS A 389 11.45 6.82 -3.77
CA HIS A 389 11.35 5.43 -4.20
C HIS A 389 11.57 4.47 -3.03
N MET A 390 10.70 3.46 -2.85
CA MET A 390 10.70 2.59 -1.67
C MET A 390 11.76 1.48 -1.68
N GLY A 391 12.63 1.44 -2.67
CA GLY A 391 13.72 0.45 -2.76
C GLY A 391 13.48 -0.61 -3.82
N GLN A 392 14.51 -1.46 -4.00
CA GLN A 392 14.50 -2.48 -5.05
C GLN A 392 13.87 -3.79 -4.61
N GLU A 393 13.75 -3.99 -3.31
CA GLU A 393 13.18 -5.20 -2.72
C GLU A 393 11.69 -5.28 -3.02
N VAL A 394 10.96 -4.18 -2.86
CA VAL A 394 9.50 -4.14 -3.08
C VAL A 394 9.13 -3.73 -4.52
N ASN A 395 10.06 -3.12 -5.27
CA ASN A 395 9.83 -2.70 -6.64
C ASN A 395 10.50 -3.65 -7.64
N SER A 396 9.70 -4.29 -8.47
CA SER A 396 10.09 -5.28 -9.45
C SER A 396 10.43 -4.65 -10.81
N PHE A 397 10.61 -5.47 -11.84
CA PHE A 397 10.78 -5.00 -13.22
C PHE A 397 9.47 -4.69 -13.95
N ALA A 398 8.33 -5.05 -13.35
CA ALA A 398 6.99 -4.79 -13.88
C ALA A 398 6.21 -3.87 -12.95
N MET A 399 4.91 -3.83 -13.04
CA MET A 399 4.06 -2.95 -12.23
C MET A 399 3.91 -3.48 -10.81
N ASP A 400 4.18 -2.61 -9.82
CA ASP A 400 3.95 -2.81 -8.39
C ASP A 400 2.92 -1.78 -7.91
N PHE A 401 1.79 -2.23 -7.33
CA PHE A 401 0.62 -1.40 -7.12
C PHE A 401 -0.25 -1.87 -5.93
N SER A 402 -1.38 -1.21 -5.69
CA SER A 402 -2.32 -1.51 -4.60
C SER A 402 -1.64 -1.67 -3.24
N PRO A 403 -0.81 -0.71 -2.79
CA PRO A 403 -0.15 -0.81 -1.50
C PRO A 403 -1.15 -0.72 -0.34
N PHE A 404 -0.91 -1.50 0.71
CA PHE A 404 -1.64 -1.44 1.97
C PHE A 404 -0.66 -1.58 3.15
N ILE A 405 -0.65 -0.60 4.06
CA ILE A 405 0.14 -0.64 5.30
C ILE A 405 -0.75 -1.12 6.44
N ALA A 406 -0.34 -2.21 7.08
CA ALA A 406 -1.08 -2.78 8.19
C ALA A 406 -1.02 -1.92 9.46
N ALA A 407 -1.85 -2.25 10.44
CA ALA A 407 -2.01 -1.53 11.69
C ALA A 407 -0.72 -1.37 12.51
N ASP A 408 0.26 -2.26 12.34
CA ASP A 408 1.59 -2.18 12.97
C ASP A 408 2.51 -1.09 12.40
N ASN A 409 2.10 -0.43 11.30
CA ASN A 409 2.88 0.61 10.61
C ASN A 409 4.25 0.11 10.08
N GLU A 410 4.43 -1.20 9.97
CA GLU A 410 5.65 -1.85 9.51
C GLU A 410 5.42 -2.84 8.36
N THR A 411 4.25 -3.51 8.34
CA THR A 411 3.93 -4.54 7.35
C THR A 411 3.24 -3.92 6.14
N LEU A 412 3.86 -4.08 4.97
CA LEU A 412 3.34 -3.69 3.66
C LEU A 412 2.79 -4.92 2.94
N TYR A 413 1.57 -4.82 2.44
CA TYR A 413 1.02 -5.71 1.41
C TYR A 413 0.91 -4.92 0.12
N PHE A 414 1.17 -5.55 -1.00
CA PHE A 414 1.08 -4.93 -2.31
C PHE A 414 0.89 -5.97 -3.40
N SER A 415 0.38 -5.56 -4.55
CA SER A 415 0.25 -6.41 -5.72
C SER A 415 1.40 -6.17 -6.68
N SER A 416 1.88 -7.22 -7.33
CA SER A 416 2.99 -7.15 -8.28
C SER A 416 2.79 -8.08 -9.47
N TYR A 417 3.14 -7.58 -10.66
CA TYR A 417 3.25 -8.39 -11.86
C TYR A 417 4.64 -9.00 -12.04
N GLY A 418 5.67 -8.46 -11.37
CA GLY A 418 7.06 -8.82 -11.64
C GLY A 418 7.76 -9.67 -10.59
N HIS A 419 7.23 -9.74 -9.35
CA HIS A 419 7.71 -10.69 -8.36
C HIS A 419 7.22 -12.11 -8.68
N PRO A 420 8.01 -13.17 -8.34
CA PRO A 420 7.65 -14.56 -8.63
C PRO A 420 6.33 -14.97 -8.00
N GLY A 421 5.36 -15.40 -8.82
CA GLY A 421 4.01 -15.68 -8.37
C GLY A 421 3.28 -16.75 -9.15
N TYR A 422 1.98 -16.91 -8.87
CA TYR A 422 1.09 -17.92 -9.42
C TYR A 422 0.25 -17.41 -10.59
N GLY A 423 -0.01 -16.10 -10.63
CA GLY A 423 -0.94 -15.48 -11.57
C GLY A 423 -0.35 -14.35 -12.39
N SER A 424 -1.22 -13.48 -12.92
CA SER A 424 -0.82 -12.29 -13.62
C SER A 424 -0.31 -11.22 -12.63
N ALA A 425 -1.07 -10.92 -11.61
CA ALA A 425 -0.60 -10.11 -10.48
C ALA A 425 -0.96 -10.82 -9.17
N ASP A 426 0.01 -10.98 -8.32
CA ASP A 426 -0.11 -11.64 -7.02
C ASP A 426 0.06 -10.63 -5.88
N ILE A 427 -0.50 -10.95 -4.72
CA ILE A 427 -0.33 -10.18 -3.49
C ILE A 427 0.88 -10.70 -2.72
N PHE A 428 1.73 -9.77 -2.31
CA PHE A 428 2.94 -10.01 -1.55
C PHE A 428 2.91 -9.31 -0.21
N VAL A 429 3.71 -9.80 0.74
CA VAL A 429 3.97 -9.18 2.02
C VAL A 429 5.45 -8.87 2.17
N SER A 430 5.78 -7.67 2.65
CA SER A 430 7.13 -7.26 3.03
C SER A 430 7.10 -6.46 4.33
N ARG A 431 8.23 -6.40 5.04
CA ARG A 431 8.34 -5.69 6.32
C ARG A 431 9.37 -4.59 6.25
N ARG A 432 9.00 -3.43 6.74
CA ARG A 432 9.89 -2.27 6.84
C ARG A 432 11.03 -2.54 7.82
N LEU A 433 12.25 -2.20 7.43
CA LEU A 433 13.46 -2.44 8.22
C LEU A 433 13.95 -1.19 8.97
N ASP A 434 13.60 0.01 8.51
CA ASP A 434 13.96 1.26 9.16
C ASP A 434 12.94 2.39 8.90
N ASP A 435 13.14 3.54 9.53
CA ASP A 435 12.24 4.69 9.43
C ASP A 435 12.43 5.51 8.13
N THR A 436 13.31 5.11 7.23
CA THR A 436 13.48 5.76 5.91
C THR A 436 12.42 5.34 4.89
N TRP A 437 11.74 4.20 5.11
CA TRP A 437 10.77 3.60 4.21
C TRP A 437 11.37 3.16 2.85
N THR A 438 12.68 3.08 2.76
CA THR A 438 13.40 2.67 1.53
C THR A 438 14.06 1.31 1.65
N LYS A 439 13.98 0.66 2.83
CA LYS A 439 14.53 -0.67 3.08
C LYS A 439 13.45 -1.61 3.60
N TRP A 440 13.31 -2.71 2.91
CA TRP A 440 12.27 -3.70 3.13
C TRP A 440 12.86 -5.12 3.15
N THR A 441 12.16 -6.06 3.73
CA THR A 441 12.49 -7.47 3.55
C THR A 441 12.18 -7.89 2.12
N GLU A 442 12.83 -8.95 1.62
CA GLU A 442 12.39 -9.56 0.37
C GLU A 442 10.93 -9.98 0.48
N PRO A 443 10.09 -9.64 -0.53
CA PRO A 443 8.68 -9.97 -0.51
C PRO A 443 8.41 -11.47 -0.47
N GLU A 444 7.39 -11.86 0.28
CA GLU A 444 6.85 -13.22 0.30
C GLU A 444 5.47 -13.24 -0.34
N ASN A 445 5.26 -14.15 -1.29
CA ASN A 445 3.96 -14.40 -1.92
C ASN A 445 2.98 -14.98 -0.89
N LEU A 446 1.74 -14.51 -0.85
CA LEU A 446 0.74 -14.97 0.13
C LEU A 446 0.24 -16.40 -0.10
N GLY A 447 0.71 -17.07 -1.16
CA GLY A 447 0.40 -18.46 -1.46
C GLY A 447 -0.86 -18.67 -2.31
N PRO A 448 -1.07 -19.90 -2.80
CA PRO A 448 -2.08 -20.22 -3.82
C PRO A 448 -3.53 -20.17 -3.31
N ASP A 449 -3.75 -20.12 -2.00
CA ASP A 449 -5.08 -19.94 -1.43
C ASP A 449 -5.60 -18.51 -1.61
N ILE A 450 -4.69 -17.53 -1.63
CA ILE A 450 -4.96 -16.10 -1.84
C ILE A 450 -4.75 -15.73 -3.30
N ASN A 451 -3.56 -16.04 -3.82
CA ASN A 451 -3.15 -15.75 -5.18
C ASN A 451 -3.58 -16.89 -6.13
N THR A 452 -4.27 -16.53 -7.19
CA THR A 452 -4.75 -17.49 -8.19
C THR A 452 -3.93 -17.40 -9.47
N ASN A 453 -4.36 -18.05 -10.53
CA ASN A 453 -3.77 -17.87 -11.85
C ASN A 453 -4.26 -16.61 -12.59
N THR A 454 -5.00 -15.73 -11.91
CA THR A 454 -5.55 -14.48 -12.44
C THR A 454 -4.89 -13.27 -11.79
N TRP A 455 -5.64 -12.24 -11.54
CA TRP A 455 -5.22 -10.95 -10.99
C TRP A 455 -5.83 -10.75 -9.60
N GLU A 456 -5.00 -10.50 -8.60
CA GLU A 456 -5.42 -10.18 -7.24
C GLU A 456 -4.91 -8.81 -6.81
N ALA A 457 -5.80 -7.98 -6.26
CA ALA A 457 -5.49 -6.64 -5.75
C ALA A 457 -6.54 -6.15 -4.74
N ASN A 458 -6.39 -4.88 -4.29
CA ASN A 458 -7.31 -4.23 -3.34
C ASN A 458 -7.44 -5.00 -2.02
N TYR A 459 -6.31 -5.28 -1.40
CA TYR A 459 -6.17 -6.04 -0.18
C TYR A 459 -6.20 -5.12 1.06
N THR A 460 -6.98 -5.47 2.07
CA THR A 460 -7.09 -4.70 3.31
C THR A 460 -7.31 -5.60 4.52
N LEU A 461 -6.90 -5.13 5.70
CA LEU A 461 -7.03 -5.81 6.99
C LEU A 461 -7.59 -4.87 8.05
N ASP A 462 -8.26 -5.45 9.05
CA ASP A 462 -8.47 -4.78 10.33
C ASP A 462 -7.21 -4.85 11.23
N ALA A 463 -7.25 -4.21 12.39
CA ALA A 463 -6.12 -4.20 13.33
C ALA A 463 -5.82 -5.57 13.98
N ARG A 464 -6.75 -6.52 13.94
CA ARG A 464 -6.53 -7.89 14.42
C ARG A 464 -5.58 -8.66 13.50
N GLY A 465 -5.63 -8.34 12.21
CA GLY A 465 -4.75 -8.95 11.21
C GLY A 465 -4.98 -10.46 11.01
N GLU A 466 -6.16 -10.96 11.32
CA GLU A 466 -6.49 -12.39 11.19
C GLU A 466 -7.07 -12.72 9.82
N TYR A 467 -7.82 -11.80 9.25
CA TYR A 467 -8.50 -11.93 7.96
C TYR A 467 -8.12 -10.79 7.02
N ALA A 468 -7.92 -11.15 5.76
CA ALA A 468 -7.86 -10.20 4.67
C ALA A 468 -9.23 -10.05 4.00
N TYR A 469 -9.49 -8.86 3.50
CA TYR A 469 -10.64 -8.54 2.66
C TYR A 469 -10.13 -8.14 1.28
N LEU A 470 -10.74 -8.71 0.24
CA LEU A 470 -10.33 -8.47 -1.16
C LEU A 470 -11.53 -8.60 -2.10
N ALA A 471 -11.42 -7.98 -3.28
CA ALA A 471 -12.36 -8.18 -4.36
C ALA A 471 -11.91 -9.36 -5.25
N SER A 472 -12.85 -10.19 -5.71
CA SER A 472 -12.57 -11.30 -6.61
C SER A 472 -13.72 -11.53 -7.59
N VAL A 473 -13.37 -11.91 -8.82
CA VAL A 473 -14.33 -12.32 -9.85
C VAL A 473 -14.67 -13.81 -9.78
N GLN A 474 -13.85 -14.61 -9.10
CA GLN A 474 -14.10 -16.04 -8.92
C GLN A 474 -15.23 -16.26 -7.91
N HIS A 475 -16.24 -17.05 -8.30
CA HIS A 475 -17.42 -17.37 -7.47
C HIS A 475 -18.23 -16.13 -7.05
N SER A 476 -18.15 -15.04 -7.82
CA SER A 476 -18.96 -13.83 -7.60
C SER A 476 -20.42 -14.05 -8.00
N MET A 477 -21.33 -13.31 -7.36
CA MET A 477 -22.76 -13.22 -7.74
C MET A 477 -22.97 -12.27 -8.91
N GLY A 478 -22.07 -11.27 -9.06
CA GLY A 478 -22.07 -10.28 -10.12
C GLY A 478 -20.77 -10.27 -10.92
N ASN A 479 -20.26 -9.07 -11.24
CA ASN A 479 -19.01 -8.92 -11.96
C ASN A 479 -17.79 -9.16 -11.05
N SER A 480 -17.83 -8.64 -9.81
CA SER A 480 -16.89 -8.91 -8.74
C SER A 480 -17.56 -8.77 -7.38
N ASP A 481 -17.15 -9.55 -6.42
CA ASP A 481 -17.67 -9.58 -5.05
C ASP A 481 -16.55 -9.36 -4.03
N ILE A 482 -16.92 -8.96 -2.81
CA ILE A 482 -16.01 -8.86 -1.67
C ILE A 482 -15.99 -10.21 -0.92
N PHE A 483 -14.78 -10.66 -0.67
CA PHE A 483 -14.47 -11.87 0.08
C PHE A 483 -13.61 -11.56 1.30
N ARG A 484 -13.62 -12.44 2.28
CA ARG A 484 -12.60 -12.49 3.32
C ARG A 484 -11.88 -13.83 3.29
N ILE A 485 -10.62 -13.83 3.73
CA ILE A 485 -9.80 -15.04 3.80
C ILE A 485 -8.87 -14.97 5.01
N PRO A 486 -8.65 -16.05 5.78
CA PRO A 486 -7.66 -16.08 6.86
C PRO A 486 -6.25 -15.87 6.32
N LEU A 487 -5.42 -15.08 7.02
CA LEU A 487 -4.03 -14.87 6.63
C LEU A 487 -3.13 -16.03 7.04
N PRO A 488 -2.10 -16.37 6.20
CA PRO A 488 -0.97 -17.17 6.62
C PRO A 488 -0.31 -16.59 7.86
N ALA A 489 0.09 -17.45 8.81
CA ALA A 489 0.59 -17.00 10.11
C ALA A 489 1.83 -16.11 10.00
N SER A 490 2.78 -16.45 9.11
CA SER A 490 3.99 -15.64 8.87
C SER A 490 3.72 -14.32 8.16
N ALA A 491 2.59 -14.21 7.45
CA ALA A 491 2.19 -12.98 6.76
C ALA A 491 1.46 -11.99 7.67
N ARG A 492 1.02 -12.40 8.88
CA ARG A 492 0.30 -11.51 9.79
C ARG A 492 1.16 -10.33 10.26
N PRO A 493 0.58 -9.12 10.42
CA PRO A 493 1.28 -7.99 11.00
C PRO A 493 1.64 -8.27 12.47
N LYS A 494 2.55 -7.48 13.03
CA LYS A 494 2.86 -7.52 14.46
C LYS A 494 1.61 -7.16 15.28
N PRO A 495 1.44 -7.76 16.47
CA PRO A 495 0.31 -7.42 17.34
C PRO A 495 0.31 -5.95 17.71
N VAL A 496 -0.89 -5.39 17.79
CA VAL A 496 -1.15 -4.01 18.19
C VAL A 496 -2.18 -3.94 19.31
N VAL A 497 -2.20 -2.83 20.02
CA VAL A 497 -3.23 -2.48 20.99
C VAL A 497 -4.13 -1.41 20.40
N LEU A 498 -5.40 -1.71 20.25
CA LEU A 498 -6.43 -0.77 19.83
C LEU A 498 -6.99 -0.08 21.07
N VAL A 499 -6.76 1.22 21.19
CA VAL A 499 -7.25 2.02 22.32
C VAL A 499 -8.40 2.88 21.83
N SER A 500 -9.58 2.66 22.37
CA SER A 500 -10.77 3.47 22.09
C SER A 500 -11.27 4.17 23.33
N GLY A 501 -12.01 5.27 23.15
CA GLY A 501 -12.58 6.02 24.25
C GLY A 501 -13.44 7.19 23.78
N ILE A 502 -13.88 8.01 24.72
CA ILE A 502 -14.67 9.20 24.46
C ILE A 502 -13.94 10.41 25.07
N VAL A 503 -13.85 11.50 24.32
CA VAL A 503 -13.40 12.79 24.82
C VAL A 503 -14.62 13.55 25.35
N LEU A 504 -14.57 13.95 26.64
CA LEU A 504 -15.66 14.60 27.34
C LEU A 504 -15.20 15.96 27.88
N ASP A 505 -16.12 16.92 27.89
CA ASP A 505 -15.98 18.15 28.67
C ASP A 505 -16.13 17.82 30.17
N ALA A 506 -15.10 18.07 30.96
CA ALA A 506 -15.05 17.72 32.38
C ALA A 506 -16.08 18.47 33.25
N SER A 507 -16.62 19.59 32.76
CA SER A 507 -17.60 20.39 33.48
C SER A 507 -19.05 19.99 33.21
N THR A 508 -19.34 19.54 31.99
CA THR A 508 -20.69 19.22 31.51
C THR A 508 -20.94 17.73 31.32
N GLY A 509 -19.86 16.93 31.19
CA GLY A 509 -19.93 15.51 30.82
C GLY A 509 -20.37 15.27 29.39
N GLN A 510 -20.42 16.30 28.54
CA GLN A 510 -20.83 16.17 27.15
C GLN A 510 -19.64 15.75 26.27
N PRO A 511 -19.87 14.91 25.23
CA PRO A 511 -18.84 14.58 24.26
C PRO A 511 -18.37 15.82 23.49
N ILE A 512 -17.07 15.88 23.22
CA ILE A 512 -16.45 16.97 22.46
C ILE A 512 -15.45 16.46 21.46
N GLU A 513 -15.27 17.21 20.36
CA GLU A 513 -14.18 17.04 19.41
C GLU A 513 -12.85 17.50 20.03
N ALA A 514 -11.78 16.73 19.82
CA ALA A 514 -10.42 17.07 20.19
C ALA A 514 -9.41 16.41 19.25
N GLN A 515 -8.23 17.01 19.15
CA GLN A 515 -7.07 16.38 18.52
C GLN A 515 -6.31 15.56 19.57
N ILE A 516 -5.91 14.35 19.21
CA ILE A 516 -5.19 13.43 20.10
C ILE A 516 -3.85 13.10 19.43
N LYS A 517 -2.75 13.37 20.14
CA LYS A 517 -1.40 12.96 19.72
C LYS A 517 -0.89 11.89 20.65
N TYR A 518 -0.23 10.89 20.11
CA TYR A 518 0.33 9.81 20.91
C TYR A 518 1.81 9.58 20.58
N PHE A 519 2.57 9.19 21.60
CA PHE A 519 4.03 9.11 21.55
C PHE A 519 4.55 7.97 22.44
N SER A 520 5.77 7.50 22.14
CA SER A 520 6.48 6.56 23.00
C SER A 520 7.01 7.28 24.25
N LEU A 521 6.83 6.67 25.43
CA LEU A 521 7.47 7.14 26.66
C LEU A 521 8.86 6.53 26.84
N GLU A 522 9.19 5.44 26.15
CA GLU A 522 10.49 4.80 26.17
C GLU A 522 11.48 5.50 25.23
N ASP A 523 11.01 5.91 24.05
CA ASP A 523 11.77 6.70 23.07
C ASP A 523 11.31 8.16 23.14
N VAL A 524 11.91 8.90 24.06
CA VAL A 524 11.48 10.24 24.49
C VAL A 524 11.37 11.20 23.32
N GLY A 525 10.16 11.71 23.10
CA GLY A 525 9.85 12.71 22.09
C GLY A 525 9.50 12.13 20.71
N LYS A 526 9.50 10.80 20.53
CA LYS A 526 9.04 10.18 19.29
C LYS A 526 7.52 10.19 19.22
N GLU A 527 6.94 11.12 18.43
CA GLU A 527 5.53 11.10 18.08
C GLU A 527 5.26 9.89 17.18
N LEU A 528 4.29 9.06 17.56
CA LEU A 528 3.91 7.85 16.84
C LEU A 528 2.77 8.11 15.87
N GLY A 529 1.90 9.10 16.15
CA GLY A 529 0.80 9.46 15.28
C GLY A 529 -0.20 10.40 15.94
N GLN A 530 -1.28 10.64 15.19
CA GLN A 530 -2.37 11.52 15.62
C GLN A 530 -3.73 10.91 15.30
N ALA A 531 -4.76 11.35 16.02
CA ALA A 531 -6.15 10.99 15.82
C ALA A 531 -7.06 12.19 16.15
N SER A 532 -8.31 12.13 15.70
CA SER A 532 -9.34 13.10 16.06
C SER A 532 -10.50 12.39 16.75
N SER A 533 -11.12 12.99 17.74
CA SER A 533 -12.40 12.46 18.25
C SER A 533 -13.56 12.92 17.37
N HIS A 534 -14.60 12.10 17.30
CA HIS A 534 -15.79 12.36 16.51
C HIS A 534 -16.52 13.62 17.03
N PRO A 535 -16.88 14.58 16.16
CA PRO A 535 -17.37 15.90 16.57
C PRO A 535 -18.69 15.87 17.36
N VAL A 536 -19.49 14.80 17.27
CA VAL A 536 -20.77 14.67 17.97
C VAL A 536 -20.70 13.68 19.12
N THR A 537 -20.05 12.53 18.92
CA THR A 537 -20.02 11.45 19.91
C THR A 537 -18.79 11.46 20.79
N GLY A 538 -17.79 12.29 20.47
CA GLY A 538 -16.50 12.33 21.16
C GLY A 538 -15.65 11.06 21.03
N ARG A 539 -16.12 10.02 20.32
CA ARG A 539 -15.43 8.75 20.19
C ARG A 539 -14.13 8.91 19.41
N TYR A 540 -13.09 8.23 19.85
CA TYR A 540 -11.81 8.15 19.16
C TYR A 540 -11.25 6.73 19.23
N THR A 541 -10.36 6.40 18.32
CA THR A 541 -9.58 5.17 18.31
C THR A 541 -8.16 5.49 17.91
N ILE A 542 -7.18 4.94 18.60
CA ILE A 542 -5.76 4.98 18.23
C ILE A 542 -5.21 3.55 18.22
N ILE A 543 -4.15 3.35 17.45
CA ILE A 543 -3.44 2.07 17.37
C ILE A 543 -2.03 2.27 17.89
N LEU A 544 -1.61 1.40 18.80
CA LEU A 544 -0.29 1.40 19.42
C LEU A 544 0.38 0.03 19.19
N PRO A 545 1.68 -0.03 18.91
CA PRO A 545 2.39 -1.31 18.93
C PRO A 545 2.22 -2.03 20.27
N ALA A 546 2.13 -3.34 20.28
CA ALA A 546 2.17 -4.11 21.53
C ALA A 546 3.58 -4.05 22.17
N GLY A 547 3.68 -4.20 23.49
CA GLY A 547 4.96 -4.31 24.20
C GLY A 547 5.62 -3.01 24.62
N GLY A 548 4.96 -1.83 24.50
CA GLY A 548 5.53 -0.53 24.82
C GLY A 548 4.79 0.24 25.94
N VAL A 549 5.35 1.39 26.32
CA VAL A 549 4.70 2.35 27.24
C VAL A 549 4.45 3.65 26.48
N TYR A 550 3.21 4.13 26.53
CA TYR A 550 2.73 5.21 25.66
C TYR A 550 2.11 6.35 26.47
N GLY A 551 2.32 7.57 25.95
CA GLY A 551 1.61 8.76 26.38
C GLY A 551 0.70 9.28 25.26
N PHE A 552 -0.42 9.86 25.61
CA PHE A 552 -1.25 10.59 24.66
C PHE A 552 -1.78 11.88 25.27
N ASN A 553 -1.93 12.88 24.40
CA ASN A 553 -2.41 14.22 24.75
C ASN A 553 -3.64 14.54 23.89
N ALA A 554 -4.72 14.94 24.54
CA ALA A 554 -5.89 15.50 23.88
C ALA A 554 -5.87 17.03 23.99
N GLU A 555 -6.08 17.72 22.88
CA GLU A 555 -6.03 19.18 22.77
C GLU A 555 -7.29 19.71 22.05
N ARG A 556 -7.85 20.79 22.61
CA ARG A 556 -8.94 21.55 22.01
C ARG A 556 -8.83 23.02 22.40
N GLU A 557 -9.11 23.93 21.47
CA GLU A 557 -9.12 25.37 21.75
C GLU A 557 -10.11 25.71 22.86
N GLY A 558 -9.68 26.53 23.84
CA GLY A 558 -10.49 26.90 25.03
C GLY A 558 -10.46 25.88 26.17
N TYR A 559 -9.70 24.78 26.04
CA TYR A 559 -9.54 23.74 27.06
C TYR A 559 -8.09 23.60 27.51
N ILE A 560 -7.90 23.20 28.76
CA ILE A 560 -6.59 22.75 29.24
C ILE A 560 -6.31 21.40 28.58
N PRO A 561 -5.15 21.24 27.92
CA PRO A 561 -4.81 19.94 27.32
C PRO A 561 -4.75 18.84 28.38
N GLU A 562 -5.37 17.70 28.09
CA GLU A 562 -5.38 16.51 28.97
C GLU A 562 -4.36 15.49 28.46
N SER A 563 -3.65 14.86 29.40
CA SER A 563 -2.73 13.76 29.10
C SER A 563 -3.19 12.45 29.73
N ALA A 564 -2.86 11.35 29.07
CA ALA A 564 -3.01 10.01 29.63
C ALA A 564 -1.78 9.18 29.33
N ASN A 565 -1.60 8.08 30.04
CA ASN A 565 -0.58 7.09 29.73
C ASN A 565 -1.17 5.69 29.71
N LEU A 566 -0.52 4.81 28.97
CA LEU A 566 -0.87 3.41 28.84
C LEU A 566 0.39 2.57 28.92
N ASN A 567 0.41 1.62 29.85
CA ASN A 567 1.46 0.60 29.89
C ASN A 567 0.94 -0.66 29.20
N ALA A 568 1.48 -0.95 28.02
CA ALA A 568 1.22 -2.15 27.25
C ALA A 568 2.45 -3.07 27.18
N SER A 569 3.46 -2.90 28.06
CA SER A 569 4.73 -3.63 28.04
C SER A 569 4.58 -5.15 28.18
N GLU A 570 3.52 -5.64 28.82
CA GLU A 570 3.24 -7.07 28.99
C GLU A 570 2.27 -7.62 27.93
N ILE A 571 1.73 -6.75 27.04
CA ILE A 571 0.80 -7.13 25.98
C ILE A 571 1.63 -7.54 24.76
N ASN A 572 1.53 -8.81 24.36
CA ASN A 572 2.25 -9.38 23.20
C ASN A 572 1.32 -10.01 22.15
N ILE A 573 0.01 -9.80 22.30
CA ILE A 573 -1.04 -10.21 21.37
C ILE A 573 -1.94 -9.00 21.07
N TYR A 574 -2.81 -9.10 20.06
CA TYR A 574 -3.85 -8.10 19.86
C TYR A 574 -4.71 -7.91 21.10
N ALA A 575 -4.92 -6.66 21.50
CA ALA A 575 -5.77 -6.30 22.64
C ALA A 575 -6.58 -5.03 22.33
N GLU A 576 -7.77 -4.97 22.92
CA GLU A 576 -8.63 -3.77 22.90
C GLU A 576 -8.70 -3.19 24.31
N LEU A 577 -8.37 -1.90 24.43
CA LEU A 577 -8.40 -1.17 25.69
C LEU A 577 -9.31 0.04 25.57
N GLN A 578 -9.88 0.45 26.70
CA GLN A 578 -10.72 1.65 26.76
C GLN A 578 -10.11 2.71 27.66
N GLN A 579 -10.01 3.95 27.15
CA GLN A 579 -9.49 5.09 27.86
C GLN A 579 -10.27 6.34 27.49
N ASP A 580 -11.10 6.85 28.42
CA ASP A 580 -11.78 8.13 28.23
C ASP A 580 -10.87 9.31 28.63
N LEU A 581 -11.04 10.46 27.97
CA LEU A 581 -10.28 11.70 28.20
C LEU A 581 -11.22 12.84 28.64
N LEU A 582 -10.87 13.52 29.70
CA LEU A 582 -11.71 14.57 30.32
C LEU A 582 -11.02 15.93 30.19
N LEU A 583 -11.41 16.73 29.20
CA LEU A 583 -10.84 18.07 29.01
C LEU A 583 -11.56 19.10 29.89
N ALA A 584 -10.79 19.83 30.69
CA ALA A 584 -11.32 20.91 31.49
C ALA A 584 -11.28 22.25 30.72
N PRO A 585 -12.38 23.02 30.67
CA PRO A 585 -12.36 24.35 30.06
C PRO A 585 -11.42 25.29 30.84
N ILE A 586 -10.77 26.19 30.11
CA ILE A 586 -9.82 27.18 30.67
C ILE A 586 -10.62 28.23 31.49
N ASN A 587 -10.74 28.01 32.81
CA ASN A 587 -11.39 28.90 33.74
C ASN A 587 -10.57 29.04 35.03
N VAL A 588 -10.68 30.17 35.73
CA VAL A 588 -10.05 30.34 37.05
C VAL A 588 -10.62 29.29 38.02
N GLY A 589 -9.73 28.55 38.68
CA GLY A 589 -10.06 27.43 39.55
C GLY A 589 -10.10 26.06 38.87
N ALA A 590 -10.05 26.00 37.55
CA ALA A 590 -9.90 24.72 36.85
C ALA A 590 -8.59 24.01 37.25
N SER A 591 -8.68 22.71 37.49
CA SER A 591 -7.56 21.86 37.88
C SER A 591 -7.47 20.64 36.96
N VAL A 592 -6.29 20.34 36.47
CA VAL A 592 -6.00 19.18 35.63
C VAL A 592 -4.78 18.44 36.17
N ARG A 593 -4.88 17.12 36.27
CA ARG A 593 -3.75 16.24 36.61
C ARG A 593 -2.74 16.18 35.48
N LEU A 594 -1.45 16.27 35.82
CA LEU A 594 -0.36 16.01 34.90
C LEU A 594 0.00 14.52 34.95
N ASN A 595 -0.58 13.73 34.04
CA ASN A 595 -0.46 12.26 34.10
C ASN A 595 0.93 11.73 33.68
N ASN A 596 1.68 12.50 32.91
CA ASN A 596 3.00 12.11 32.41
C ASN A 596 4.14 12.85 33.15
N ILE A 597 4.02 13.09 34.46
CA ILE A 597 5.08 13.61 35.32
C ILE A 597 5.58 12.47 36.19
N PHE A 598 6.84 12.11 36.03
CA PHE A 598 7.46 10.98 36.70
C PHE A 598 8.61 11.42 37.60
N PHE A 599 8.67 10.85 38.81
CA PHE A 599 9.73 11.01 39.77
C PHE A 599 10.17 9.62 40.25
N ASN A 600 11.42 9.49 40.66
CA ASN A 600 11.84 8.29 41.37
C ASN A 600 11.16 8.21 42.76
N THR A 601 11.09 7.01 43.31
CA THR A 601 10.52 6.79 44.63
C THR A 601 11.26 7.62 45.68
N ASN A 602 10.50 8.42 46.46
CA ASN A 602 11.01 9.32 47.49
C ASN A 602 11.94 10.43 47.00
N GLU A 603 11.91 10.75 45.71
CA GLU A 603 12.72 11.82 45.12
C GLU A 603 11.82 12.88 44.47
N ALA A 604 12.41 14.10 44.27
CA ALA A 604 11.79 15.20 43.59
C ALA A 604 12.56 15.55 42.25
N VAL A 605 13.36 14.61 41.74
CA VAL A 605 14.07 14.76 40.47
C VAL A 605 13.17 14.31 39.34
N LEU A 606 12.89 15.22 38.39
CA LEU A 606 12.09 14.93 37.20
C LEU A 606 12.81 13.93 36.29
N GLN A 607 12.11 12.88 35.89
CA GLN A 607 12.58 11.98 34.86
C GLN A 607 12.41 12.63 33.48
N LYS A 608 13.25 12.21 32.49
CA LYS A 608 13.26 12.79 31.14
C LYS A 608 11.94 12.60 30.39
N GLU A 609 11.21 11.54 30.69
CA GLU A 609 9.89 11.20 30.15
C GLU A 609 8.83 12.27 30.49
N SER A 610 9.08 13.08 31.57
CA SER A 610 8.20 14.17 31.97
C SER A 610 8.31 15.43 31.10
N PHE A 611 9.39 15.58 30.34
CA PHE A 611 9.67 16.86 29.65
C PHE A 611 8.66 17.17 28.55
N ALA A 612 8.15 16.17 27.83
CA ALA A 612 7.11 16.38 26.83
C ALA A 612 5.82 16.96 27.42
N GLU A 613 5.43 16.50 28.60
CA GLU A 613 4.29 17.01 29.37
C GLU A 613 4.52 18.48 29.80
N LEU A 614 5.72 18.78 30.31
CA LEU A 614 6.08 20.13 30.74
C LEU A 614 6.19 21.11 29.56
N ASP A 615 6.72 20.69 28.43
CA ASP A 615 6.77 21.52 27.21
C ASP A 615 5.35 21.85 26.69
N ARG A 616 4.38 20.97 26.88
CA ARG A 616 2.96 21.23 26.59
C ARG A 616 2.40 22.35 27.49
N ILE A 617 2.72 22.34 28.79
CA ILE A 617 2.33 23.40 29.71
C ILE A 617 2.98 24.73 29.34
N ILE A 618 4.22 24.70 28.90
CA ILE A 618 4.91 25.88 28.38
C ILE A 618 4.14 26.49 27.20
N LYS A 619 3.72 25.67 26.24
CA LYS A 619 2.91 26.13 25.10
C LYS A 619 1.57 26.76 25.55
N LEU A 620 0.87 26.12 26.49
CA LEU A 620 -0.37 26.66 27.06
C LEU A 620 -0.15 28.06 27.67
N LEU A 621 0.90 28.21 28.49
CA LEU A 621 1.22 29.49 29.12
C LEU A 621 1.68 30.54 28.08
N GLN A 622 2.40 30.17 27.04
CA GLN A 622 2.78 31.06 25.94
C GLN A 622 1.57 31.54 25.13
N ALA A 623 0.59 30.66 24.88
CA ALA A 623 -0.67 30.99 24.21
C ALA A 623 -1.53 31.94 25.05
N HIS A 624 -1.39 31.90 26.39
CA HIS A 624 -2.17 32.73 27.34
C HIS A 624 -1.23 33.60 28.20
N PRO A 625 -0.71 34.75 27.70
CA PRO A 625 0.33 35.55 28.37
C PRO A 625 -0.04 36.10 29.76
N LYS A 626 -1.31 36.21 30.08
CA LYS A 626 -1.80 36.69 31.37
C LYS A 626 -2.12 35.58 32.37
N MET A 627 -2.14 34.32 31.93
CA MET A 627 -2.47 33.18 32.77
C MET A 627 -1.41 32.96 33.86
N GLU A 628 -1.87 32.81 35.10
CA GLU A 628 -1.05 32.41 36.23
C GLU A 628 -1.57 31.07 36.77
N ILE A 629 -0.65 30.13 37.06
CA ILE A 629 -0.97 28.80 37.52
C ILE A 629 -0.33 28.46 38.88
N GLU A 630 -0.94 27.52 39.58
CA GLU A 630 -0.32 26.82 40.71
C GLU A 630 -0.02 25.40 40.31
N ILE A 631 1.18 24.93 40.57
CA ILE A 631 1.60 23.53 40.50
C ILE A 631 1.34 22.92 41.87
N ALA A 632 0.31 22.08 41.98
CA ALA A 632 -0.13 21.44 43.21
C ALA A 632 0.40 20.02 43.34
N GLY A 633 1.26 19.75 44.29
CA GLY A 633 1.83 18.42 44.57
C GLY A 633 1.07 17.68 45.64
N HIS A 634 0.83 16.39 45.42
CA HIS A 634 0.12 15.50 46.35
C HIS A 634 0.87 14.18 46.55
N THR A 635 0.67 13.56 47.72
CA THR A 635 1.17 12.22 48.03
C THR A 635 0.00 11.29 48.41
N ASP A 636 0.26 10.00 48.51
CA ASP A 636 -0.59 9.09 49.28
C ASP A 636 -0.34 9.26 50.79
N ASN A 637 -1.03 8.46 51.61
CA ASN A 637 -0.90 8.51 53.06
C ASN A 637 0.26 7.65 53.63
N THR A 638 1.21 7.22 52.76
CA THR A 638 2.39 6.47 53.21
C THR A 638 3.44 7.45 53.74
N GLY A 639 3.88 7.27 54.96
CA GLY A 639 4.84 8.15 55.63
C GLY A 639 4.19 9.14 56.60
N THR A 640 5.00 10.09 57.12
CA THR A 640 4.48 11.12 58.04
C THR A 640 3.90 12.32 57.31
N ALA A 641 2.96 13.02 57.90
CA ALA A 641 2.34 14.20 57.29
C ALA A 641 3.39 15.29 56.93
N ASP A 642 4.37 15.55 57.80
CA ASP A 642 5.45 16.52 57.54
C ASP A 642 6.34 16.09 56.36
N TYR A 643 6.68 14.80 56.27
CA TYR A 643 7.43 14.25 55.19
C TYR A 643 6.67 14.38 53.85
N ASN A 644 5.41 14.00 53.84
CA ASN A 644 4.54 14.08 52.69
C ASN A 644 4.36 15.52 52.18
N LEU A 645 4.17 16.46 53.11
CA LEU A 645 4.07 17.88 52.82
C LEU A 645 5.37 18.40 52.15
N LYS A 646 6.53 18.05 52.73
CA LYS A 646 7.84 18.45 52.20
C LYS A 646 8.09 17.85 50.81
N LEU A 647 7.88 16.56 50.65
CA LEU A 647 8.12 15.86 49.37
C LEU A 647 7.21 16.43 48.26
N SER A 648 5.93 16.69 48.55
CA SER A 648 5.01 17.25 47.56
C SER A 648 5.38 18.70 47.20
N GLN A 649 5.88 19.51 48.15
CA GLN A 649 6.41 20.85 47.86
C GLN A 649 7.66 20.80 46.97
N GLU A 650 8.61 19.92 47.26
CA GLU A 650 9.85 19.75 46.46
C GLU A 650 9.53 19.29 45.03
N ARG A 651 8.58 18.38 44.83
CA ARG A 651 8.12 17.93 43.50
C ARG A 651 7.46 19.06 42.71
N SER A 652 6.60 19.85 43.35
CA SER A 652 6.01 21.02 42.69
C SER A 652 7.07 22.06 42.32
N GLN A 653 8.07 22.25 43.20
CA GLN A 653 9.19 23.19 42.94
C GLN A 653 10.04 22.71 41.76
N ALA A 654 10.34 21.40 41.62
CA ALA A 654 11.08 20.87 40.50
C ALA A 654 10.38 21.13 39.15
N VAL A 655 9.06 21.08 39.12
CA VAL A 655 8.28 21.47 37.94
C VAL A 655 8.45 22.99 37.64
N ILE A 656 8.35 23.84 38.67
CA ILE A 656 8.53 25.29 38.50
C ILE A 656 9.96 25.60 37.98
N ASP A 657 10.96 24.95 38.54
CA ASP A 657 12.36 25.15 38.13
C ASP A 657 12.55 24.84 36.65
N TYR A 658 11.95 23.77 36.15
CA TYR A 658 11.94 23.47 34.72
C TYR A 658 11.23 24.56 33.89
N LEU A 659 10.03 25.02 34.28
CA LEU A 659 9.32 26.08 33.58
C LEU A 659 10.13 27.38 33.52
N GLN A 660 10.89 27.70 34.59
CA GLN A 660 11.76 28.88 34.65
C GLN A 660 12.93 28.77 33.66
N THR A 661 13.53 27.58 33.47
CA THR A 661 14.59 27.38 32.45
C THR A 661 14.13 27.72 31.04
N LYS A 662 12.82 27.70 30.79
CA LYS A 662 12.17 28.04 29.52
C LYS A 662 11.60 29.46 29.47
N GLY A 663 11.96 30.32 30.42
CA GLY A 663 11.61 31.73 30.41
C GLY A 663 10.23 32.10 30.99
N LEU A 664 9.59 31.19 31.72
CA LEU A 664 8.25 31.40 32.31
C LEU A 664 8.29 31.81 33.81
N SER A 665 9.29 32.60 34.18
CA SER A 665 9.43 33.08 35.56
C SER A 665 8.24 33.94 36.00
N GLY A 666 7.77 33.77 37.25
CA GLY A 666 6.75 34.61 37.88
C GLY A 666 5.30 34.29 37.49
N ARG A 667 5.06 33.33 36.61
CA ARG A 667 3.70 32.94 36.15
C ARG A 667 3.18 31.64 36.75
N ALA A 668 4.02 30.93 37.48
CA ALA A 668 3.69 29.67 38.11
C ALA A 668 4.19 29.68 39.56
N THR A 669 3.38 29.12 40.49
CA THR A 669 3.71 28.97 41.91
C THR A 669 3.66 27.51 42.32
N ALA A 670 4.61 27.06 43.17
CA ALA A 670 4.62 25.71 43.70
C ALA A 670 3.93 25.61 45.03
N LYS A 671 3.07 24.58 45.21
CA LYS A 671 2.41 24.29 46.47
C LYS A 671 2.26 22.80 46.74
N GLY A 672 2.88 22.35 47.82
CA GLY A 672 2.68 21.00 48.34
C GLY A 672 1.45 20.91 49.21
N TYR A 673 0.66 19.87 49.04
CA TYR A 673 -0.51 19.55 49.86
C TYR A 673 -0.34 18.26 50.66
N GLY A 674 0.78 17.50 50.45
CA GLY A 674 0.97 16.19 51.06
C GLY A 674 -0.22 15.27 50.79
N ASP A 675 -0.66 14.56 51.81
CA ASP A 675 -1.82 13.64 51.79
C ASP A 675 -3.14 14.30 52.24
N THR A 676 -3.14 15.63 52.43
CA THR A 676 -4.31 16.36 52.98
C THR A 676 -5.49 16.50 52.02
N LYS A 677 -5.24 16.24 50.71
CA LYS A 677 -6.26 16.33 49.66
C LYS A 677 -6.27 15.05 48.79
N PRO A 678 -6.71 13.91 49.37
CA PRO A 678 -6.80 12.69 48.63
C PRO A 678 -7.91 12.80 47.54
N LYS A 679 -7.67 12.29 46.35
CA LYS A 679 -8.65 12.19 45.25
C LYS A 679 -9.50 10.93 45.37
N THR A 680 -8.94 9.89 45.97
CA THR A 680 -9.59 8.61 46.23
C THR A 680 -9.05 7.99 47.51
N ALA A 681 -9.67 6.90 47.96
CA ALA A 681 -9.25 6.13 49.12
C ALA A 681 -7.83 5.57 48.97
N ASN A 682 -7.07 5.46 50.06
CA ASN A 682 -5.69 5.01 50.07
C ASN A 682 -5.51 3.50 50.38
N GLU A 683 -6.60 2.74 50.49
CA GLU A 683 -6.59 1.33 50.88
C GLU A 683 -5.97 0.43 49.81
N THR A 684 -6.13 0.75 48.54
CA THR A 684 -5.56 0.00 47.43
C THR A 684 -4.34 0.68 46.83
N GLU A 685 -3.48 -0.05 46.12
CA GLU A 685 -2.35 0.56 45.43
C GLU A 685 -2.80 1.45 44.27
N GLU A 686 -3.88 1.10 43.58
CA GLU A 686 -4.52 1.92 42.57
C GLU A 686 -4.96 3.26 43.12
N GLY A 687 -5.61 3.25 44.29
CA GLY A 687 -6.03 4.47 44.99
C GLY A 687 -4.84 5.32 45.41
N ARG A 688 -3.81 4.74 46.01
CA ARG A 688 -2.58 5.45 46.37
C ARG A 688 -1.89 6.04 45.12
N SER A 689 -1.82 5.31 44.03
CA SER A 689 -1.25 5.79 42.75
C SER A 689 -2.00 7.03 42.21
N LEU A 690 -3.33 7.07 42.36
CA LEU A 690 -4.13 8.23 41.97
C LEU A 690 -3.90 9.43 42.90
N ASN A 691 -3.54 9.22 44.17
CA ASN A 691 -3.23 10.27 45.13
C ASN A 691 -1.79 10.80 44.94
N ARG A 692 -0.82 10.01 44.53
CA ARG A 692 0.54 10.47 44.13
C ARG A 692 0.46 11.20 42.80
N ARG A 693 0.22 12.50 42.80
CA ARG A 693 -0.01 13.27 41.58
C ARG A 693 0.50 14.71 41.68
N VAL A 694 0.67 15.32 40.52
CA VAL A 694 0.86 16.76 40.33
C VAL A 694 -0.30 17.29 39.51
N GLU A 695 -0.88 18.43 39.94
CA GLU A 695 -1.97 19.11 39.22
C GLU A 695 -1.55 20.53 38.83
N ILE A 696 -2.09 21.02 37.71
CA ILE A 696 -2.13 22.43 37.38
C ILE A 696 -3.46 23.01 37.89
N VAL A 697 -3.41 24.13 38.58
CA VAL A 697 -4.60 24.90 38.95
C VAL A 697 -4.50 26.31 38.39
N ILE A 698 -5.47 26.74 37.58
CA ILE A 698 -5.50 28.11 37.03
C ILE A 698 -5.87 29.07 38.14
N ARG A 699 -5.03 30.03 38.42
CA ARG A 699 -5.24 31.05 39.50
C ARG A 699 -5.68 32.39 38.94
N LYS A 700 -5.29 32.72 37.70
CA LYS A 700 -5.68 33.95 37.02
C LYS A 700 -5.65 33.78 35.49
N MET A 701 -6.46 34.58 34.83
CA MET A 701 -6.54 34.64 33.36
C MET A 701 -6.15 36.04 32.84
#